data_a46bf7f459bfcaaf9b8ef3a0fa56da56
#
_entry.id   a46bf7f459bfcaaf9b8ef3a0fa56da56
#
_cell.length_a   1.000
_cell.length_b   1.000
_cell.length_c   1.000
_cell.angle_alpha   90.00
_cell.angle_beta   90.00
_cell.angle_gamma   90.00
#
_symmetry.space_group_name_H-M   'P 1'
#
loop_
_entity.id
_entity.type
_entity.pdbx_description
1 polymer ?
#
loop_
_entity_poly.entity_id
_entity_poly.type
_entity_poly.pdbx_seq_one_letter_code
_entity_poly.pdbx_strand_id
1 'polypeptide(L)'
;MRNRPVWFCLPGSARIPRVGERVSQSRTFRAALCHNPRSTFLEKPVSAPRRNQQARRVRSPIRFAALFFFVPILCFGQEVSPTPPPGEVEAEQVVVSATRFDIPLDQSPASVSVIGSEDMEQKQIERVSDALREVPGLSVVQTGTAGQLTSVFMRGLPSEDMQVLLNGIPINQGLSGAMNFADFTTDDIDRVEVVRGPQSTIYGPHALAGVIQIFTKQGTGTPGVMFAAEGGSYDTFREWAESDGKIDGFDYSVGASRLDTDNARPNNNYRNTAAITDVGWSPEEQLRIGSLFTYSVSDTGNPNTIFDPRPIDHFLTERWLIGPHIDWKPTDWWEHKFIFSYDHERQINDPNQDGFVGPTRALFERTQIDYQNDLRPTSWLTLTSGFFYSRLNAGQERPFVSQAFGPQPTFISDHTQEIAGFLQGTLTPIENLILVAGGRFDHFNQFGGVWTYRVAGSYKIDKTNTTLHSSVATGFSPPSSQDKIFGNNPNLEPEKDFGWDIGVRQQLWENRVDVGLTYFHNDLSNVIGFNGLFQTLNLGAAETQGLEAELHAQPIPGLVITASYTYLDARKTSSADISQLQGARLPRRPRNEVYVSASYLWYKKLRTVIEAKFVNAREELNFGGPNFDIEDYSFVNIAAEYEINPHLSLFGRINNLTNEQYSEVFGFPALGRAAYGGVKLRF
;
A
#
# COMPACT_ATOMS: atom_id res chain seq x y z
N MET A 1 19.37 -10.37 60.14
CA MET A 1 19.09 -9.17 60.97
C MET A 1 18.75 -8.00 60.06
N ARG A 2 17.57 -7.46 60.27
CA ARG A 2 17.01 -6.17 59.81
C ARG A 2 16.96 -5.85 58.31
N ASN A 3 15.77 -6.16 57.75
CA ASN A 3 15.13 -5.52 56.58
C ASN A 3 15.04 -3.99 56.74
N ARG A 4 15.30 -3.30 55.64
CA ARG A 4 14.73 -1.96 55.40
C ARG A 4 14.04 -1.99 54.02
N PRO A 5 12.76 -1.56 53.89
CA PRO A 5 12.09 -1.45 52.62
C PRO A 5 12.43 -0.16 51.91
N VAL A 6 12.65 -0.25 50.58
CA VAL A 6 12.77 0.88 49.67
C VAL A 6 11.32 1.29 49.28
N TRP A 7 10.98 2.55 49.56
CA TRP A 7 9.69 3.15 49.18
C TRP A 7 9.73 3.65 47.75
N PHE A 8 8.89 3.11 46.89
CA PHE A 8 8.54 3.72 45.61
C PHE A 8 7.44 4.77 45.86
N CYS A 9 7.69 6.03 45.48
CA CYS A 9 6.67 7.07 45.41
C CYS A 9 5.82 6.86 44.17
N LEU A 10 4.59 6.41 44.35
CA LEU A 10 3.51 6.51 43.37
C LEU A 10 2.81 7.87 43.54
N PRO A 11 2.36 8.54 42.48
CA PRO A 11 1.56 9.79 42.60
C PRO A 11 0.17 9.46 43.14
N GLY A 12 -0.30 10.33 44.02
CA GLY A 12 -1.40 10.14 44.89
C GLY A 12 -2.77 9.88 44.23
N SER A 13 -3.49 8.97 44.82
CA SER A 13 -4.91 8.71 44.63
C SER A 13 -5.74 9.93 45.02
N ALA A 14 -6.46 10.51 44.06
CA ALA A 14 -7.51 11.51 44.31
C ALA A 14 -8.74 10.83 44.94
N ARG A 15 -9.12 11.24 46.15
CA ARG A 15 -10.37 10.86 46.80
C ARG A 15 -11.55 11.50 46.10
N ILE A 16 -12.59 10.72 45.89
CA ILE A 16 -13.90 11.16 45.40
C ILE A 16 -14.55 12.01 46.52
N PRO A 17 -14.98 13.27 46.25
CA PRO A 17 -15.84 14.01 47.17
C PRO A 17 -17.30 13.68 46.89
N ARG A 18 -18.06 13.51 47.98
CA ARG A 18 -19.54 13.43 47.99
C ARG A 18 -20.15 14.72 47.54
N VAL A 19 -21.31 14.57 46.91
CA VAL A 19 -22.20 15.62 46.39
C VAL A 19 -22.53 16.71 47.44
N GLY A 20 -22.37 17.95 46.98
CA GLY A 20 -23.04 19.13 47.59
C GLY A 20 -22.05 20.18 48.11
N GLU A 21 -21.67 21.10 47.20
CA GLU A 21 -21.63 22.54 47.49
C GLU A 21 -21.09 23.33 46.29
N ARG A 22 -21.80 24.36 45.89
CA ARG A 22 -21.38 25.34 44.88
C ARG A 22 -20.39 26.30 45.50
N VAL A 23 -19.26 26.54 44.88
CA VAL A 23 -18.58 27.86 44.93
C VAL A 23 -17.77 28.07 43.65
N SER A 24 -17.95 29.21 43.06
CA SER A 24 -17.20 29.81 41.94
C SER A 24 -15.81 30.26 42.39
N GLN A 25 -14.81 30.18 41.55
CA GLN A 25 -13.87 31.24 41.17
C GLN A 25 -12.56 30.70 40.59
N SER A 26 -12.16 31.37 39.55
CA SER A 26 -10.88 31.31 38.84
C SER A 26 -9.64 31.33 39.72
N ARG A 27 -8.63 30.51 39.42
CA ARG A 27 -7.22 30.83 39.69
C ARG A 27 -6.25 30.15 38.73
N THR A 28 -5.51 30.98 38.05
CA THR A 28 -4.30 30.81 37.31
C THR A 28 -3.25 29.96 38.03
N PHE A 29 -2.73 28.88 37.41
CA PHE A 29 -1.56 28.16 37.92
C PHE A 29 -0.29 28.71 37.26
N ARG A 30 0.57 29.31 38.10
CA ARG A 30 1.97 29.64 37.77
C ARG A 30 2.84 28.41 38.03
N ALA A 31 3.71 28.10 37.07
CA ALA A 31 4.77 27.11 37.22
C ALA A 31 5.83 27.60 38.21
N ALA A 32 6.19 26.78 39.18
CA ALA A 32 7.29 27.01 40.08
C ALA A 32 8.52 26.23 39.61
N LEU A 33 9.56 26.96 39.23
CA LEU A 33 10.93 26.47 39.04
C LEU A 33 11.59 26.19 40.39
N CYS A 34 11.99 24.97 40.65
CA CYS A 34 12.89 24.63 41.76
C CYS A 34 14.35 24.85 41.35
N HIS A 35 14.98 25.86 41.94
CA HIS A 35 16.44 26.05 41.93
C HIS A 35 17.08 25.22 43.05
N ASN A 36 18.19 24.56 42.73
CA ASN A 36 19.07 23.95 43.74
C ASN A 36 20.47 24.54 43.61
N PRO A 37 21.11 24.98 44.69
CA PRO A 37 22.37 25.70 44.64
C PRO A 37 23.62 24.84 44.90
N ARG A 38 24.63 25.10 44.09
CA ARG A 38 26.07 25.09 44.32
C ARG A 38 26.74 23.97 45.12
N SER A 39 27.68 23.32 44.44
CA SER A 39 29.02 23.08 45.03
C SER A 39 30.09 23.28 43.94
N THR A 40 30.99 24.21 44.25
CA THR A 40 32.21 24.57 43.51
C THR A 40 33.31 23.54 43.73
N PHE A 41 33.90 23.01 42.65
CA PHE A 41 35.29 22.57 42.65
C PHE A 41 36.00 23.02 41.37
N LEU A 42 37.04 23.80 41.56
CA LEU A 42 38.01 24.24 40.58
C LEU A 42 38.95 23.08 40.26
N GLU A 43 39.09 22.69 39.01
CA GLU A 43 40.32 22.07 38.50
C GLU A 43 40.64 22.53 37.08
N LYS A 44 41.92 22.72 36.82
CA LYS A 44 42.56 23.37 35.68
C LYS A 44 42.44 22.53 34.37
N PRO A 45 42.51 23.17 33.20
CA PRO A 45 42.43 22.47 31.92
C PRO A 45 43.76 21.79 31.57
N VAL A 46 43.73 20.48 31.36
CA VAL A 46 44.79 19.72 30.71
C VAL A 46 44.45 19.65 29.22
N SER A 47 45.32 20.19 28.40
CA SER A 47 45.26 20.14 26.95
C SER A 47 45.39 18.70 26.44
N ALA A 48 44.35 18.17 25.80
CA ALA A 48 44.42 16.91 25.08
C ALA A 48 44.65 17.18 23.58
N PRO A 49 45.45 16.36 22.90
CA PRO A 49 45.82 16.60 21.50
C PRO A 49 44.66 16.28 20.57
N ARG A 50 44.48 17.14 19.54
CA ARG A 50 43.56 16.94 18.42
C ARG A 50 43.90 15.62 17.70
N ARG A 51 43.13 14.58 17.93
CA ARG A 51 43.06 13.43 17.04
C ARG A 51 42.07 13.73 15.94
N ASN A 52 42.56 13.87 14.73
CA ASN A 52 41.79 13.77 13.49
C ASN A 52 41.09 12.41 13.48
N GLN A 53 39.80 12.39 13.80
CA GLN A 53 38.94 11.29 13.44
C GLN A 53 38.46 11.54 12.01
N GLN A 54 39.24 11.11 11.02
CA GLN A 54 38.71 10.75 9.73
C GLN A 54 37.75 9.58 9.97
N ALA A 55 36.45 9.85 9.84
CA ALA A 55 35.46 8.79 9.74
C ALA A 55 35.88 7.89 8.55
N ARG A 56 36.38 6.71 8.86
CA ARG A 56 36.56 5.67 7.88
C ARG A 56 35.16 5.28 7.40
N ARG A 57 34.80 5.77 6.22
CA ARG A 57 33.72 5.19 5.43
C ARG A 57 34.07 3.72 5.23
N VAL A 58 33.38 2.82 5.91
CA VAL A 58 33.39 1.40 5.59
C VAL A 58 32.71 1.28 4.23
N ARG A 59 33.49 1.37 3.17
CA ARG A 59 33.05 0.98 1.84
C ARG A 59 32.85 -0.53 1.88
N SER A 60 31.62 -0.98 1.93
CA SER A 60 31.26 -2.35 1.64
C SER A 60 31.79 -2.69 0.24
N PRO A 61 32.61 -3.71 0.06
CA PRO A 61 33.11 -4.10 -1.25
C PRO A 61 32.14 -5.09 -1.88
N ILE A 62 30.88 -4.72 -2.09
CA ILE A 62 30.02 -5.43 -3.04
C ILE A 62 29.95 -4.55 -4.28
N ARG A 63 31.01 -4.60 -5.07
CA ARG A 63 30.91 -4.28 -6.49
C ARG A 63 30.13 -5.44 -7.11
N PHE A 64 28.81 -5.30 -7.23
CA PHE A 64 28.10 -6.03 -8.26
C PHE A 64 28.65 -5.52 -9.58
N ALA A 65 29.58 -6.27 -10.16
CA ALA A 65 29.80 -6.21 -11.58
C ALA A 65 28.46 -6.67 -12.18
N ALA A 66 27.67 -5.70 -12.69
CA ALA A 66 26.57 -6.00 -13.56
C ALA A 66 27.16 -6.80 -14.73
N LEU A 67 27.00 -8.11 -14.68
CA LEU A 67 27.20 -8.96 -15.84
C LEU A 67 26.02 -8.66 -16.76
N PHE A 68 26.16 -7.57 -17.53
CA PHE A 68 25.37 -7.38 -18.74
C PHE A 68 25.80 -8.49 -19.71
N PHE A 69 24.96 -9.50 -19.83
CA PHE A 69 25.00 -10.35 -21.00
C PHE A 69 24.70 -9.46 -22.19
N PHE A 70 25.75 -9.01 -22.87
CA PHE A 70 25.68 -8.44 -24.20
C PHE A 70 25.23 -9.56 -25.14
N VAL A 71 23.91 -9.69 -25.31
CA VAL A 71 23.38 -10.35 -26.51
C VAL A 71 23.55 -9.32 -27.62
N PRO A 72 24.30 -9.59 -28.69
CA PRO A 72 24.36 -8.68 -29.82
C PRO A 72 22.98 -8.69 -30.48
N ILE A 73 22.17 -7.69 -30.19
CA ILE A 73 20.91 -7.42 -30.90
C ILE A 73 21.34 -6.91 -32.27
N LEU A 74 21.21 -7.76 -33.29
CA LEU A 74 21.21 -7.33 -34.67
C LEU A 74 19.98 -6.44 -34.86
N CYS A 75 20.18 -5.11 -34.79
CA CYS A 75 19.17 -4.14 -35.15
C CYS A 75 18.81 -4.30 -36.64
N PHE A 76 17.74 -5.04 -36.91
CA PHE A 76 16.97 -4.84 -38.13
C PHE A 76 16.04 -3.64 -37.85
N GLY A 77 16.32 -2.52 -38.50
CA GLY A 77 15.46 -1.35 -38.47
C GLY A 77 14.09 -1.72 -39.06
N GLN A 78 13.10 -1.83 -38.20
CA GLN A 78 11.68 -1.78 -38.60
C GLN A 78 11.09 -0.46 -38.10
N GLU A 79 10.25 0.11 -38.93
CA GLU A 79 9.51 1.33 -38.65
C GLU A 79 8.73 1.16 -37.34
N VAL A 80 9.02 2.05 -36.39
CA VAL A 80 8.26 2.18 -35.15
C VAL A 80 6.80 2.47 -35.54
N SER A 81 5.88 1.61 -35.11
CA SER A 81 4.45 1.86 -35.28
C SER A 81 4.11 3.22 -34.68
N PRO A 82 3.42 4.11 -35.43
CA PRO A 82 3.06 5.41 -34.90
C PRO A 82 2.11 5.22 -33.71
N THR A 83 2.37 5.98 -32.64
CA THR A 83 1.41 6.17 -31.54
C THR A 83 0.00 6.38 -32.13
N PRO A 84 -1.03 5.70 -31.65
CA PRO A 84 -2.36 5.86 -32.22
C PRO A 84 -2.79 7.34 -32.24
N PRO A 85 -3.49 7.79 -33.27
CA PRO A 85 -3.88 9.19 -33.39
C PRO A 85 -4.84 9.54 -32.24
N PRO A 86 -4.73 10.77 -31.64
CA PRO A 86 -5.66 11.22 -30.62
C PRO A 86 -7.07 11.31 -31.18
N GLY A 87 -7.94 10.42 -30.77
CA GLY A 87 -9.33 10.34 -31.22
C GLY A 87 -9.88 8.91 -31.36
N GLU A 88 -9.07 7.88 -31.16
CA GLU A 88 -9.63 6.54 -30.97
C GLU A 88 -10.32 6.47 -29.61
N VAL A 89 -11.57 6.04 -29.63
CA VAL A 89 -12.34 5.67 -28.44
C VAL A 89 -11.46 4.68 -27.68
N GLU A 90 -11.13 4.99 -26.41
CA GLU A 90 -10.37 4.05 -25.56
C GLU A 90 -10.99 2.67 -25.69
N ALA A 91 -10.14 1.65 -25.93
CA ALA A 91 -10.58 0.28 -25.92
C ALA A 91 -11.28 0.02 -24.57
N GLU A 92 -12.41 -0.70 -24.62
CA GLU A 92 -13.20 -1.02 -23.44
C GLU A 92 -12.27 -1.58 -22.34
N GLN A 93 -12.12 -0.83 -21.24
CA GLN A 93 -11.24 -1.25 -20.15
C GLN A 93 -11.83 -2.50 -19.50
N VAL A 94 -11.02 -3.55 -19.43
CA VAL A 94 -11.37 -4.82 -18.81
C VAL A 94 -10.73 -4.91 -17.44
N VAL A 95 -11.49 -5.42 -16.46
CA VAL A 95 -11.00 -5.64 -15.10
C VAL A 95 -11.14 -7.11 -14.71
N VAL A 96 -10.14 -7.62 -14.02
CA VAL A 96 -10.08 -9.01 -13.54
C VAL A 96 -10.43 -9.10 -12.06
N SER A 97 -10.02 -8.12 -11.28
CA SER A 97 -9.99 -8.19 -9.81
C SER A 97 -11.39 -8.26 -9.17
N ALA A 98 -12.45 -7.83 -9.87
CA ALA A 98 -13.81 -7.87 -9.32
C ALA A 98 -14.41 -9.28 -9.26
N THR A 99 -13.97 -10.18 -10.17
CA THR A 99 -14.57 -11.52 -10.39
C THR A 99 -13.55 -12.64 -10.53
N ARG A 100 -12.24 -12.34 -10.61
CA ARG A 100 -11.12 -13.20 -10.99
C ARG A 100 -11.11 -13.65 -12.45
N PHE A 101 -11.94 -13.06 -13.30
CA PHE A 101 -11.91 -13.21 -14.76
C PHE A 101 -12.34 -11.89 -15.42
N ASP A 102 -12.05 -11.76 -16.71
CA ASP A 102 -12.24 -10.53 -17.47
C ASP A 102 -13.70 -10.11 -17.56
N ILE A 103 -14.01 -8.89 -17.12
CA ILE A 103 -15.31 -8.23 -17.31
C ILE A 103 -15.09 -6.77 -17.71
N PRO A 104 -16.00 -6.17 -18.50
CA PRO A 104 -15.94 -4.74 -18.77
C PRO A 104 -16.01 -3.91 -17.48
N LEU A 105 -15.15 -2.90 -17.35
CA LEU A 105 -15.11 -2.03 -16.17
C LEU A 105 -16.44 -1.32 -15.92
N ASP A 106 -17.11 -0.90 -16.98
CA ASP A 106 -18.39 -0.20 -16.93
C ASP A 106 -19.58 -1.12 -16.56
N GLN A 107 -19.36 -2.44 -16.51
CA GLN A 107 -20.34 -3.44 -16.06
C GLN A 107 -19.92 -4.11 -14.74
N SER A 108 -18.85 -3.65 -14.09
CA SER A 108 -18.37 -4.25 -12.85
C SER A 108 -19.44 -4.25 -11.76
N PRO A 109 -19.71 -5.40 -11.08
CA PRO A 109 -20.61 -5.48 -9.93
C PRO A 109 -19.96 -5.02 -8.61
N ALA A 110 -18.86 -4.28 -8.69
CA ALA A 110 -18.10 -3.71 -7.57
C ALA A 110 -17.60 -2.33 -7.92
N SER A 111 -17.27 -1.55 -6.89
CA SER A 111 -16.57 -0.27 -7.04
C SER A 111 -15.11 -0.54 -7.40
N VAL A 112 -14.73 -0.34 -8.66
CA VAL A 112 -13.38 -0.59 -9.19
C VAL A 112 -12.81 0.68 -9.78
N SER A 113 -11.52 0.96 -9.47
CA SER A 113 -10.71 1.98 -10.16
C SER A 113 -9.50 1.30 -10.78
N VAL A 114 -9.10 1.75 -11.97
CA VAL A 114 -7.95 1.24 -12.73
C VAL A 114 -6.99 2.39 -12.99
N ILE A 115 -5.71 2.19 -12.71
CA ILE A 115 -4.62 3.13 -13.00
C ILE A 115 -3.67 2.43 -13.95
N GLY A 116 -3.60 2.88 -15.20
CA GLY A 116 -2.75 2.29 -16.23
C GLY A 116 -1.31 2.79 -16.17
N SER A 117 -0.41 2.05 -16.84
CA SER A 117 1.00 2.42 -16.97
C SER A 117 1.18 3.80 -17.63
N GLU A 118 0.37 4.10 -18.65
CA GLU A 118 0.41 5.39 -19.33
C GLU A 118 0.09 6.55 -18.39
N ASP A 119 -0.92 6.42 -17.52
CA ASP A 119 -1.27 7.41 -16.51
C ASP A 119 -0.13 7.64 -15.52
N MET A 120 0.47 6.54 -15.01
CA MET A 120 1.61 6.60 -14.10
C MET A 120 2.82 7.27 -14.75
N GLU A 121 3.11 6.93 -16.00
CA GLU A 121 4.22 7.50 -16.76
C GLU A 121 4.02 9.00 -17.04
N GLN A 122 2.82 9.41 -17.48
CA GLN A 122 2.47 10.80 -17.77
C GLN A 122 2.60 11.70 -16.55
N LYS A 123 2.18 11.20 -15.39
CA LYS A 123 2.26 11.88 -14.09
C LYS A 123 3.66 11.77 -13.46
N GLN A 124 4.57 11.00 -14.06
CA GLN A 124 5.93 10.68 -13.54
C GLN A 124 5.87 10.13 -12.11
N ILE A 125 4.95 9.21 -11.87
CA ILE A 125 4.76 8.54 -10.59
C ILE A 125 5.84 7.47 -10.41
N GLU A 126 6.55 7.51 -9.29
CA GLU A 126 7.66 6.61 -9.00
C GLU A 126 7.27 5.39 -8.17
N ARG A 127 6.23 5.53 -7.34
CA ARG A 127 5.81 4.48 -6.40
C ARG A 127 4.32 4.20 -6.54
N VAL A 128 3.96 2.94 -6.39
CA VAL A 128 2.54 2.52 -6.45
C VAL A 128 1.69 3.28 -5.43
N SER A 129 2.22 3.58 -4.23
CA SER A 129 1.50 4.38 -3.23
C SER A 129 1.09 5.77 -3.74
N ASP A 130 1.93 6.40 -4.58
CA ASP A 130 1.61 7.72 -5.10
C ASP A 130 0.50 7.64 -6.16
N ALA A 131 0.46 6.58 -6.98
CA ALA A 131 -0.65 6.28 -7.89
C ALA A 131 -1.98 6.09 -7.12
N LEU A 132 -1.95 5.38 -6.00
CA LEU A 132 -3.14 5.14 -5.18
C LEU A 132 -3.77 6.41 -4.56
N ARG A 133 -3.05 7.56 -4.57
CA ARG A 133 -3.56 8.84 -4.05
C ARG A 133 -4.72 9.42 -4.87
N GLU A 134 -4.92 8.98 -6.10
CA GLU A 134 -6.03 9.43 -6.96
C GLU A 134 -7.33 8.64 -6.77
N VAL A 135 -7.23 7.44 -6.18
CA VAL A 135 -8.37 6.53 -6.02
C VAL A 135 -9.27 7.00 -4.89
N PRO A 136 -10.58 7.21 -5.14
CA PRO A 136 -11.51 7.55 -4.06
C PRO A 136 -11.64 6.40 -3.05
N GLY A 137 -11.86 6.74 -1.79
CA GLY A 137 -11.93 5.76 -0.70
C GLY A 137 -10.58 5.28 -0.17
N LEU A 138 -9.46 5.67 -0.80
CA LEU A 138 -8.11 5.37 -0.34
C LEU A 138 -7.44 6.61 0.27
N SER A 139 -6.79 6.41 1.41
CA SER A 139 -5.91 7.40 2.04
C SER A 139 -4.51 6.83 2.19
N VAL A 140 -3.54 7.43 1.51
CA VAL A 140 -2.12 7.10 1.66
C VAL A 140 -1.54 7.90 2.81
N VAL A 141 -0.90 7.22 3.76
CA VAL A 141 -0.30 7.83 4.95
C VAL A 141 1.16 7.42 5.04
N GLN A 142 2.04 8.39 4.78
CA GLN A 142 3.49 8.21 4.81
C GLN A 142 4.08 8.81 6.08
N THR A 143 4.95 8.07 6.75
CA THR A 143 5.64 8.50 7.96
C THR A 143 6.86 9.36 7.61
N GLY A 144 6.62 10.51 6.98
CA GLY A 144 7.65 11.48 6.60
C GLY A 144 8.02 11.46 5.11
N THR A 145 9.20 10.97 4.75
CA THR A 145 9.79 11.10 3.41
C THR A 145 9.96 9.75 2.69
N ALA A 146 10.58 9.74 1.53
CA ALA A 146 10.85 8.51 0.75
C ALA A 146 11.57 7.45 1.62
N GLY A 147 11.17 6.18 1.47
CA GLY A 147 11.70 5.04 2.22
C GLY A 147 11.10 4.83 3.61
N GLN A 148 10.37 5.80 4.15
CA GLN A 148 9.69 5.65 5.43
C GLN A 148 8.37 4.87 5.26
N LEU A 149 7.90 4.24 6.36
CA LEU A 149 6.68 3.44 6.35
C LEU A 149 5.54 4.17 5.65
N THR A 150 5.00 3.52 4.63
CA THR A 150 3.89 4.02 3.82
C THR A 150 2.73 3.05 3.87
N SER A 151 1.67 3.45 4.53
CA SER A 151 0.43 2.68 4.71
C SER A 151 -0.66 3.22 3.80
N VAL A 152 -1.58 2.35 3.41
CA VAL A 152 -2.79 2.72 2.66
C VAL A 152 -4.00 2.30 3.48
N PHE A 153 -4.92 3.21 3.72
CA PHE A 153 -6.22 2.91 4.33
C PHE A 153 -7.29 2.88 3.24
N MET A 154 -8.17 1.90 3.28
CA MET A 154 -9.27 1.79 2.32
C MET A 154 -10.62 1.89 3.05
N ARG A 155 -11.46 2.87 2.68
CA ARG A 155 -12.76 3.14 3.34
C ARG A 155 -12.64 3.25 4.87
N GLY A 156 -11.49 3.76 5.35
CA GLY A 156 -11.20 3.92 6.78
C GLY A 156 -10.63 2.69 7.49
N LEU A 157 -10.56 1.53 6.83
CA LEU A 157 -9.94 0.32 7.37
C LEU A 157 -8.42 0.35 7.16
N PRO A 158 -7.63 -0.23 8.08
CA PRO A 158 -6.17 -0.17 8.03
C PRO A 158 -5.54 -1.09 6.96
N SER A 159 -4.24 -0.93 6.73
CA SER A 159 -3.50 -1.66 5.68
C SER A 159 -3.46 -3.17 5.87
N GLU A 160 -3.54 -3.66 7.10
CA GLU A 160 -3.61 -5.09 7.43
C GLU A 160 -4.94 -5.74 7.00
N ASP A 161 -5.99 -4.94 6.80
CA ASP A 161 -7.31 -5.37 6.36
C ASP A 161 -7.50 -5.31 4.85
N MET A 162 -6.44 -4.99 4.12
CA MET A 162 -6.45 -4.87 2.67
C MET A 162 -5.50 -5.89 2.05
N GLN A 163 -6.00 -6.70 1.13
CA GLN A 163 -5.18 -7.67 0.39
C GLN A 163 -4.47 -6.97 -0.77
N VAL A 164 -3.15 -7.09 -0.83
CA VAL A 164 -2.34 -6.64 -1.96
C VAL A 164 -1.83 -7.84 -2.73
N LEU A 165 -2.02 -7.82 -4.03
CA LEU A 165 -1.64 -8.90 -4.94
C LEU A 165 -0.70 -8.38 -6.03
N LEU A 166 0.25 -9.22 -6.45
CA LEU A 166 1.09 -9.02 -7.63
C LEU A 166 0.87 -10.20 -8.58
N ASN A 167 0.28 -9.95 -9.76
CA ASN A 167 -0.16 -10.98 -10.70
C ASN A 167 -0.96 -12.12 -10.03
N GLY A 168 -1.84 -11.78 -9.08
CA GLY A 168 -2.63 -12.75 -8.33
C GLY A 168 -1.94 -13.35 -7.10
N ILE A 169 -0.66 -13.10 -6.88
CA ILE A 169 0.09 -13.62 -5.73
C ILE A 169 -0.06 -12.65 -4.54
N PRO A 170 -0.63 -13.06 -3.40
CA PRO A 170 -0.65 -12.27 -2.17
C PRO A 170 0.74 -11.84 -1.70
N ILE A 171 0.97 -10.54 -1.55
CA ILE A 171 2.28 -9.98 -1.18
C ILE A 171 2.29 -9.25 0.17
N ASN A 172 1.19 -9.28 0.94
CA ASN A 172 1.18 -8.79 2.31
C ASN A 172 2.16 -9.58 3.18
N GLN A 173 3.07 -8.90 3.85
CA GLN A 173 4.10 -9.54 4.70
C GLN A 173 4.45 -8.70 5.94
N GLY A 174 5.47 -9.14 6.64
CA GLY A 174 5.92 -8.54 7.89
C GLY A 174 5.18 -9.10 9.10
N LEU A 175 5.51 -8.58 10.27
CA LEU A 175 4.89 -9.01 11.52
C LEU A 175 3.42 -8.63 11.60
N SER A 176 3.03 -7.48 11.05
CA SER A 176 1.66 -6.97 11.07
C SER A 176 0.77 -7.56 9.97
N GLY A 177 1.32 -8.22 8.95
CA GLY A 177 0.57 -8.67 7.78
C GLY A 177 0.16 -7.54 6.81
N ALA A 178 0.55 -6.29 7.10
CA ALA A 178 0.30 -5.14 6.23
C ALA A 178 1.36 -5.02 5.13
N MET A 179 0.96 -4.54 3.95
CA MET A 179 1.91 -4.14 2.91
C MET A 179 2.53 -2.78 3.26
N ASN A 180 3.85 -2.71 3.27
CA ASN A 180 4.58 -1.44 3.26
C ASN A 180 4.85 -1.03 1.80
N PHE A 181 4.22 0.05 1.35
CA PHE A 181 4.35 0.53 -0.03
C PHE A 181 5.59 1.41 -0.27
N ALA A 182 6.43 1.64 0.73
CA ALA A 182 7.60 2.53 0.62
C ALA A 182 8.58 2.11 -0.48
N ASP A 183 8.79 0.81 -0.65
CA ASP A 183 9.79 0.23 -1.54
C ASP A 183 9.22 -0.28 -2.88
N PHE A 184 7.90 -0.14 -3.10
CA PHE A 184 7.24 -0.66 -4.29
C PHE A 184 7.17 0.39 -5.40
N THR A 185 8.02 0.23 -6.42
CA THR A 185 8.11 1.15 -7.58
C THR A 185 7.05 0.85 -8.64
N THR A 186 6.84 1.79 -9.56
CA THR A 186 5.94 1.64 -10.72
C THR A 186 6.65 1.07 -11.95
N ASP A 187 7.94 0.76 -11.85
CA ASP A 187 8.72 0.22 -12.95
C ASP A 187 8.19 -1.16 -13.34
N ASP A 188 8.03 -1.40 -14.64
CA ASP A 188 7.48 -2.63 -15.23
C ASP A 188 6.05 -2.99 -14.77
N ILE A 189 5.28 -2.02 -14.27
CA ILE A 189 3.86 -2.20 -13.93
C ILE A 189 3.00 -1.81 -15.15
N ASP A 190 2.08 -2.70 -15.52
CA ASP A 190 1.09 -2.46 -16.56
C ASP A 190 -0.09 -1.64 -16.02
N ARG A 191 -0.66 -2.08 -14.92
CA ARG A 191 -1.78 -1.41 -14.28
C ARG A 191 -1.95 -1.83 -12.82
N VAL A 192 -2.67 -0.99 -12.09
CA VAL A 192 -3.14 -1.25 -10.73
C VAL A 192 -4.67 -1.23 -10.73
N GLU A 193 -5.29 -2.32 -10.32
CA GLU A 193 -6.74 -2.42 -10.11
C GLU A 193 -7.05 -2.36 -8.61
N VAL A 194 -7.98 -1.50 -8.23
CA VAL A 194 -8.41 -1.33 -6.84
C VAL A 194 -9.89 -1.67 -6.73
N VAL A 195 -10.20 -2.76 -6.03
CA VAL A 195 -11.58 -3.18 -5.73
C VAL A 195 -11.90 -2.84 -4.28
N ARG A 196 -12.87 -1.96 -4.07
CA ARG A 196 -13.26 -1.46 -2.75
C ARG A 196 -14.43 -2.27 -2.18
N GLY A 197 -14.44 -2.45 -0.86
CA GLY A 197 -15.39 -3.27 -0.12
C GLY A 197 -14.96 -4.74 0.02
N PRO A 198 -15.61 -5.53 0.90
CA PRO A 198 -15.13 -6.87 1.25
C PRO A 198 -15.04 -7.82 0.06
N GLN A 199 -13.87 -8.44 -0.12
CA GLN A 199 -13.56 -9.39 -1.20
C GLN A 199 -13.03 -10.74 -0.68
N SER A 200 -13.16 -11.02 0.62
CA SER A 200 -12.61 -12.25 1.22
C SER A 200 -13.18 -13.52 0.61
N THR A 201 -14.36 -13.48 -0.01
CA THR A 201 -14.98 -14.63 -0.69
C THR A 201 -14.13 -15.20 -1.81
N ILE A 202 -13.36 -14.37 -2.53
CA ILE A 202 -12.53 -14.83 -3.65
C ILE A 202 -11.03 -14.65 -3.39
N TYR A 203 -10.63 -13.73 -2.51
CA TYR A 203 -9.23 -13.44 -2.22
C TYR A 203 -8.77 -13.88 -0.83
N GLY A 204 -9.69 -14.32 0.04
CA GLY A 204 -9.37 -14.84 1.37
C GLY A 204 -9.10 -13.76 2.40
N PRO A 205 -8.22 -14.06 3.37
CA PRO A 205 -7.92 -13.18 4.49
C PRO A 205 -7.32 -11.85 4.02
N HIS A 206 -7.41 -10.84 4.88
CA HIS A 206 -6.97 -9.46 4.62
C HIS A 206 -7.76 -8.71 3.54
N ALA A 207 -8.61 -9.35 2.73
CA ALA A 207 -9.49 -8.68 1.77
C ALA A 207 -10.79 -8.15 2.41
N LEU A 208 -10.71 -7.70 3.64
CA LEU A 208 -11.81 -7.17 4.45
C LEU A 208 -12.21 -5.76 3.97
N ALA A 209 -11.23 -4.87 3.76
CA ALA A 209 -11.44 -3.55 3.19
C ALA A 209 -11.59 -3.58 1.67
N GLY A 210 -10.92 -4.52 1.02
CA GLY A 210 -10.86 -4.68 -0.43
C GLY A 210 -9.53 -5.25 -0.90
N VAL A 211 -9.28 -5.08 -2.19
CA VAL A 211 -8.11 -5.64 -2.88
C VAL A 211 -7.42 -4.57 -3.70
N ILE A 212 -6.10 -4.52 -3.64
CA ILE A 212 -5.25 -3.84 -4.61
C ILE A 212 -4.50 -4.91 -5.39
N GLN A 213 -4.78 -5.01 -6.68
CA GLN A 213 -4.09 -5.94 -7.56
C GLN A 213 -3.19 -5.18 -8.52
N ILE A 214 -1.92 -5.54 -8.52
CA ILE A 214 -0.88 -4.95 -9.34
C ILE A 214 -0.54 -5.96 -10.43
N PHE A 215 -0.61 -5.54 -11.68
CA PHE A 215 -0.23 -6.34 -12.83
C PHE A 215 1.08 -5.82 -13.41
N THR A 216 2.02 -6.71 -13.63
CA THR A 216 3.26 -6.39 -14.36
C THR A 216 3.00 -6.34 -15.86
N LYS A 217 3.85 -5.63 -16.59
CA LYS A 217 3.86 -5.72 -18.05
C LYS A 217 4.07 -7.17 -18.47
N GLN A 218 3.41 -7.57 -19.54
CA GLN A 218 3.63 -8.83 -20.23
C GLN A 218 4.23 -8.52 -21.59
N GLY A 219 5.26 -9.27 -21.98
CA GLY A 219 5.92 -9.07 -23.25
C GLY A 219 4.98 -9.24 -24.43
N THR A 220 4.80 -8.21 -25.21
CA THR A 220 3.98 -8.20 -26.42
C THR A 220 4.75 -7.58 -27.58
N GLY A 221 4.46 -7.99 -28.83
CA GLY A 221 5.09 -7.39 -30.00
C GLY A 221 6.60 -7.66 -30.13
N THR A 222 7.29 -6.76 -30.85
CA THR A 222 8.73 -6.82 -31.04
C THR A 222 9.48 -6.36 -29.77
N PRO A 223 10.61 -7.00 -29.43
CA PRO A 223 11.41 -6.57 -28.29
C PRO A 223 11.78 -5.08 -28.33
N GLY A 224 11.51 -4.40 -27.22
CA GLY A 224 11.86 -3.02 -27.00
C GLY A 224 12.71 -2.84 -25.75
N VAL A 225 13.46 -1.75 -25.67
CA VAL A 225 14.26 -1.39 -24.49
C VAL A 225 14.09 0.09 -24.16
N MET A 226 13.91 0.40 -22.88
CA MET A 226 13.87 1.77 -22.38
C MET A 226 14.92 1.94 -21.28
N PHE A 227 15.64 3.06 -21.32
CA PHE A 227 16.54 3.52 -20.26
C PHE A 227 16.17 4.92 -19.84
N ALA A 228 16.19 5.19 -18.55
CA ALA A 228 15.95 6.53 -18.06
C ALA A 228 16.82 6.83 -16.84
N ALA A 229 17.12 8.13 -16.68
CA ALA A 229 17.83 8.64 -15.52
C ALA A 229 17.30 10.02 -15.16
N GLU A 230 17.21 10.31 -13.88
CA GLU A 230 16.85 11.61 -13.35
C GLU A 230 17.71 12.00 -12.15
N GLY A 231 17.79 13.30 -11.92
CA GLY A 231 18.40 13.86 -10.72
C GLY A 231 17.66 15.10 -10.25
N GLY A 232 17.82 15.46 -9.00
CA GLY A 232 17.12 16.62 -8.47
C GLY A 232 17.38 16.95 -7.02
N SER A 233 16.40 17.56 -6.39
CA SER A 233 16.44 18.04 -5.01
C SER A 233 16.79 16.92 -4.02
N TYR A 234 17.41 17.28 -2.90
CA TYR A 234 17.79 16.37 -1.80
C TYR A 234 18.82 15.29 -2.22
N ASP A 235 19.74 15.66 -3.13
CA ASP A 235 20.76 14.77 -3.70
C ASP A 235 20.14 13.48 -4.26
N THR A 236 18.93 13.61 -4.84
CA THR A 236 18.21 12.48 -5.43
C THR A 236 18.80 12.16 -6.79
N PHE A 237 19.07 10.88 -7.00
CA PHE A 237 19.41 10.29 -8.31
C PHE A 237 18.65 8.97 -8.47
N ARG A 238 17.98 8.81 -9.61
CA ARG A 238 17.27 7.60 -10.00
C ARG A 238 17.66 7.17 -11.40
N GLU A 239 17.85 5.88 -11.57
CA GLU A 239 18.06 5.25 -12.88
C GLU A 239 17.17 4.02 -12.98
N TRP A 240 16.60 3.79 -14.17
CA TRP A 240 15.81 2.59 -14.42
C TRP A 240 15.91 2.16 -15.87
N ALA A 241 15.68 0.88 -16.09
CA ALA A 241 15.67 0.25 -17.41
C ALA A 241 14.54 -0.76 -17.47
N GLU A 242 13.87 -0.82 -18.60
CA GLU A 242 12.81 -1.79 -18.90
C GLU A 242 13.04 -2.40 -20.27
N SER A 243 12.67 -3.66 -20.43
CA SER A 243 12.65 -4.34 -21.71
C SER A 243 11.55 -5.38 -21.74
N ASP A 244 10.73 -5.35 -22.77
CA ASP A 244 9.68 -6.33 -22.97
C ASP A 244 9.59 -6.75 -24.44
N GLY A 245 8.99 -7.91 -24.69
CA GLY A 245 8.80 -8.40 -26.04
C GLY A 245 8.38 -9.86 -26.11
N LYS A 246 8.06 -10.30 -27.35
CA LYS A 246 7.66 -11.68 -27.65
C LYS A 246 8.41 -12.20 -28.86
N ILE A 247 8.98 -13.41 -28.75
CA ILE A 247 9.72 -14.11 -29.82
C ILE A 247 9.30 -15.59 -29.83
N ASP A 248 8.74 -16.07 -30.95
CA ASP A 248 8.41 -17.48 -31.15
C ASP A 248 7.67 -18.16 -29.97
N GLY A 249 6.64 -17.49 -29.43
CA GLY A 249 5.89 -18.02 -28.31
C GLY A 249 6.52 -17.81 -26.93
N PHE A 250 7.76 -17.31 -26.86
CA PHE A 250 8.39 -16.86 -25.61
C PHE A 250 8.12 -15.37 -25.43
N ASP A 251 7.50 -14.98 -24.31
CA ASP A 251 7.28 -13.60 -23.89
C ASP A 251 8.11 -13.28 -22.65
N TYR A 252 8.54 -12.02 -22.54
CA TYR A 252 9.26 -11.55 -21.38
C TYR A 252 9.01 -10.07 -21.12
N SER A 253 9.02 -9.71 -19.85
CA SER A 253 9.15 -8.34 -19.37
C SER A 253 10.15 -8.30 -18.23
N VAL A 254 11.02 -7.31 -18.22
CA VAL A 254 12.02 -7.10 -17.18
C VAL A 254 12.20 -5.61 -16.90
N GLY A 255 12.06 -5.22 -15.65
CA GLY A 255 12.35 -3.89 -15.14
C GLY A 255 13.40 -3.96 -14.04
N ALA A 256 14.28 -2.96 -13.99
CA ALA A 256 15.23 -2.77 -12.90
C ALA A 256 15.44 -1.29 -12.62
N SER A 257 15.50 -0.91 -11.34
CA SER A 257 15.68 0.47 -10.93
C SER A 257 16.60 0.62 -9.73
N ARG A 258 17.16 1.81 -9.61
CA ARG A 258 17.92 2.28 -8.45
C ARG A 258 17.53 3.70 -8.12
N LEU A 259 17.20 3.95 -6.86
CA LEU A 259 16.93 5.26 -6.28
C LEU A 259 17.86 5.50 -5.10
N ASP A 260 18.56 6.64 -5.11
CA ASP A 260 19.34 7.15 -3.98
C ASP A 260 18.87 8.58 -3.68
N THR A 261 18.58 8.89 -2.41
CA THR A 261 18.23 10.25 -1.94
C THR A 261 18.66 10.46 -0.49
N ASP A 262 19.11 11.66 -0.15
CA ASP A 262 19.43 12.02 1.22
C ASP A 262 18.21 12.52 2.01
N ASN A 263 17.09 12.79 1.31
CA ASN A 263 15.90 13.39 1.91
C ASN A 263 16.22 14.72 2.67
N ALA A 264 15.28 15.21 3.50
CA ALA A 264 15.40 16.57 4.08
C ALA A 264 15.99 16.62 5.50
N ARG A 265 16.09 15.49 6.20
CA ARG A 265 16.51 15.46 7.60
C ARG A 265 17.83 14.69 7.78
N PRO A 266 18.62 14.97 8.82
CA PRO A 266 19.73 14.10 9.20
C PRO A 266 19.27 12.66 9.45
N ASN A 267 20.07 11.68 9.03
CA ASN A 267 19.73 10.25 9.11
C ASN A 267 18.39 9.89 8.44
N ASN A 268 18.15 10.45 7.26
CA ASN A 268 16.93 10.24 6.50
C ASN A 268 17.20 9.75 5.07
N ASN A 269 18.44 9.32 4.82
CA ASN A 269 18.83 8.79 3.52
C ASN A 269 18.03 7.54 3.17
N TYR A 270 17.74 7.39 1.90
CA TYR A 270 17.06 6.23 1.36
C TYR A 270 17.73 5.74 0.09
N ARG A 271 17.94 4.45 0.02
CA ARG A 271 18.45 3.76 -1.15
C ARG A 271 17.59 2.55 -1.43
N ASN A 272 17.12 2.42 -2.65
CA ASN A 272 16.34 1.27 -3.07
C ASN A 272 16.87 0.74 -4.40
N THR A 273 17.08 -0.56 -4.49
CA THR A 273 17.33 -1.28 -5.75
C THR A 273 16.23 -2.30 -5.91
N ALA A 274 15.53 -2.26 -7.03
CA ALA A 274 14.43 -3.17 -7.32
C ALA A 274 14.61 -3.80 -8.71
N ALA A 275 14.13 -5.02 -8.86
CA ALA A 275 13.98 -5.69 -10.14
C ALA A 275 12.70 -6.50 -10.15
N ILE A 276 12.04 -6.52 -11.29
CA ILE A 276 10.83 -7.30 -11.55
C ILE A 276 10.97 -7.95 -12.92
N THR A 277 10.53 -9.19 -13.04
CA THR A 277 10.63 -9.94 -14.28
C THR A 277 9.45 -10.90 -14.40
N ASP A 278 8.75 -10.87 -15.50
CA ASP A 278 7.77 -11.90 -15.89
C ASP A 278 8.24 -12.55 -17.19
N VAL A 279 8.33 -13.86 -17.21
CA VAL A 279 8.69 -14.63 -18.40
C VAL A 279 7.66 -15.70 -18.64
N GLY A 280 7.33 -15.92 -19.91
CA GLY A 280 6.35 -16.91 -20.30
C GLY A 280 6.74 -17.65 -21.58
N TRP A 281 6.25 -18.86 -21.70
CA TRP A 281 6.35 -19.67 -22.89
C TRP A 281 4.99 -20.26 -23.22
N SER A 282 4.52 -19.97 -24.43
CA SER A 282 3.25 -20.46 -24.98
C SER A 282 3.54 -21.43 -26.11
N PRO A 283 3.68 -22.76 -25.82
CA PRO A 283 3.86 -23.75 -26.87
C PRO A 283 2.64 -23.87 -27.79
N GLU A 284 1.48 -23.53 -27.27
CA GLU A 284 0.17 -23.46 -27.96
C GLU A 284 -0.56 -22.22 -27.48
N GLU A 285 -1.51 -21.69 -28.26
CA GLU A 285 -2.32 -20.50 -27.89
C GLU A 285 -3.11 -20.70 -26.59
N GLN A 286 -3.45 -21.95 -26.27
CA GLN A 286 -4.25 -22.31 -25.11
C GLN A 286 -3.43 -22.51 -23.84
N LEU A 287 -2.09 -22.53 -23.90
CA LEU A 287 -1.23 -22.84 -22.77
C LEU A 287 -0.08 -21.84 -22.64
N ARG A 288 -0.03 -21.13 -21.52
CA ARG A 288 1.13 -20.33 -21.10
C ARG A 288 1.72 -20.90 -19.80
N ILE A 289 3.00 -21.17 -19.81
CA ILE A 289 3.80 -21.54 -18.64
C ILE A 289 4.73 -20.39 -18.36
N GLY A 290 4.62 -19.76 -17.21
CA GLY A 290 5.39 -18.58 -16.89
C GLY A 290 5.96 -18.58 -15.48
N SER A 291 6.74 -17.55 -15.17
CA SER A 291 7.26 -17.29 -13.83
C SER A 291 7.48 -15.81 -13.60
N LEU A 292 6.89 -15.30 -12.54
CA LEU A 292 7.21 -14.00 -11.98
C LEU A 292 8.41 -14.11 -11.04
N PHE A 293 9.33 -13.14 -11.11
CA PHE A 293 10.40 -12.97 -10.15
C PHE A 293 10.49 -11.50 -9.75
N THR A 294 10.60 -11.23 -8.45
CA THR A 294 10.89 -9.88 -7.93
C THR A 294 12.03 -9.92 -6.94
N TYR A 295 12.83 -8.86 -6.94
CA TYR A 295 13.87 -8.62 -5.96
C TYR A 295 13.85 -7.15 -5.54
N SER A 296 13.95 -6.86 -4.27
CA SER A 296 14.18 -5.50 -3.77
C SER A 296 15.09 -5.50 -2.56
N VAL A 297 15.93 -4.48 -2.48
CA VAL A 297 16.72 -4.20 -1.27
C VAL A 297 16.70 -2.70 -1.01
N SER A 298 16.28 -2.34 0.20
CA SER A 298 16.25 -0.95 0.66
C SER A 298 17.10 -0.77 1.91
N ASP A 299 17.81 0.38 1.97
CA ASP A 299 18.57 0.85 3.12
C ASP A 299 18.05 2.24 3.49
N THR A 300 17.44 2.36 4.66
CA THR A 300 16.68 3.52 5.09
C THR A 300 17.18 4.03 6.44
N GLY A 301 17.68 5.25 6.48
CA GLY A 301 17.91 5.97 7.73
C GLY A 301 16.58 6.36 8.36
N ASN A 302 16.39 6.08 9.64
CA ASN A 302 15.18 6.42 10.37
C ASN A 302 15.41 7.59 11.33
N PRO A 303 15.07 8.84 10.96
CA PRO A 303 15.27 9.99 11.82
C PRO A 303 14.29 10.07 13.00
N ASN A 304 13.25 9.21 13.02
CA ASN A 304 12.15 9.24 13.96
C ASN A 304 11.40 10.60 13.97
N THR A 305 10.62 10.91 14.98
CA THR A 305 9.89 12.17 15.09
C THR A 305 10.82 13.37 15.26
N ILE A 306 10.32 14.59 14.97
CA ILE A 306 11.05 15.82 15.27
C ILE A 306 11.20 16.07 16.77
N PHE A 307 10.39 15.40 17.61
CA PHE A 307 10.41 15.53 19.07
C PHE A 307 11.38 14.55 19.75
N ASP A 308 11.72 13.45 19.07
CA ASP A 308 12.66 12.41 19.53
C ASP A 308 13.53 11.95 18.34
N PRO A 309 14.48 12.79 17.88
CA PRO A 309 15.27 12.48 16.70
C PRO A 309 16.27 11.33 16.99
N ARG A 310 16.36 10.40 16.04
CA ARG A 310 17.24 9.23 16.08
C ARG A 310 18.36 9.38 15.02
N PRO A 311 19.58 9.77 15.41
CA PRO A 311 20.61 10.14 14.43
C PRO A 311 21.32 8.96 13.78
N ILE A 312 21.08 7.71 14.20
CA ILE A 312 21.80 6.53 13.72
C ILE A 312 20.91 5.30 13.48
N ASP A 313 19.60 5.38 13.71
CA ASP A 313 18.70 4.24 13.46
C ASP A 313 18.62 3.93 11.97
N HIS A 314 18.73 2.64 11.61
CA HIS A 314 18.70 2.18 10.24
C HIS A 314 17.82 0.95 10.07
N PHE A 315 17.10 0.91 8.95
CA PHE A 315 16.35 -0.25 8.47
C PHE A 315 16.97 -0.75 7.17
N LEU A 316 17.27 -2.03 7.11
CA LEU A 316 17.58 -2.75 5.88
C LEU A 316 16.46 -3.76 5.63
N THR A 317 15.82 -3.66 4.47
CA THR A 317 14.84 -4.65 4.02
C THR A 317 15.34 -5.28 2.73
N GLU A 318 15.36 -6.61 2.69
CA GLU A 318 15.66 -7.39 1.51
C GLU A 318 14.52 -8.36 1.26
N ARG A 319 13.98 -8.36 0.05
CA ARG A 319 12.85 -9.21 -0.34
C ARG A 319 13.04 -9.78 -1.72
N TRP A 320 12.64 -11.03 -1.90
CA TRP A 320 12.49 -11.63 -3.21
C TRP A 320 11.32 -12.61 -3.24
N LEU A 321 10.69 -12.68 -4.39
CA LEU A 321 9.56 -13.56 -4.66
C LEU A 321 9.79 -14.28 -5.97
N ILE A 322 9.46 -15.56 -6.01
CA ILE A 322 9.37 -16.35 -7.24
C ILE A 322 7.97 -16.95 -7.34
N GLY A 323 7.34 -16.84 -8.52
CA GLY A 323 5.96 -17.24 -8.76
C GLY A 323 5.79 -17.97 -10.10
N PRO A 324 6.21 -19.26 -10.25
CA PRO A 324 5.84 -20.04 -11.41
C PRO A 324 4.33 -20.21 -11.50
N HIS A 325 3.78 -20.08 -12.72
CA HIS A 325 2.36 -20.18 -12.99
C HIS A 325 2.08 -20.89 -14.31
N ILE A 326 0.87 -21.41 -14.41
CA ILE A 326 0.34 -22.06 -15.61
C ILE A 326 -1.07 -21.52 -15.86
N ASP A 327 -1.27 -20.93 -17.03
CA ASP A 327 -2.57 -20.57 -17.56
C ASP A 327 -2.91 -21.52 -18.71
N TRP A 328 -3.98 -22.28 -18.56
CA TRP A 328 -4.37 -23.31 -19.52
C TRP A 328 -5.85 -23.25 -19.83
N LYS A 329 -6.19 -23.01 -21.09
CA LYS A 329 -7.54 -22.91 -21.61
C LYS A 329 -7.78 -24.01 -22.66
N PRO A 330 -7.95 -25.28 -22.23
CA PRO A 330 -8.09 -26.42 -23.17
C PRO A 330 -9.29 -26.29 -24.12
N THR A 331 -10.31 -25.53 -23.70
CA THR A 331 -11.48 -25.22 -24.52
C THR A 331 -11.99 -23.81 -24.16
N ASP A 332 -12.87 -23.23 -25.01
CA ASP A 332 -13.46 -21.91 -24.77
C ASP A 332 -14.34 -21.82 -23.52
N TRP A 333 -14.83 -22.96 -23.05
CA TRP A 333 -15.70 -23.03 -21.86
C TRP A 333 -15.00 -23.51 -20.58
N TRP A 334 -13.67 -23.81 -20.64
CA TRP A 334 -12.94 -24.35 -19.51
C TRP A 334 -11.53 -23.77 -19.44
N GLU A 335 -11.20 -23.11 -18.31
CA GLU A 335 -9.93 -22.44 -18.08
C GLU A 335 -9.40 -22.81 -16.70
N HIS A 336 -8.08 -22.99 -16.62
CA HIS A 336 -7.34 -23.28 -15.39
C HIS A 336 -6.23 -22.28 -15.19
N LYS A 337 -6.08 -21.83 -13.94
CA LYS A 337 -4.93 -21.04 -13.50
C LYS A 337 -4.32 -21.72 -12.30
N PHE A 338 -3.03 -21.96 -12.35
CA PHE A 338 -2.26 -22.52 -11.25
C PHE A 338 -1.08 -21.62 -10.96
N ILE A 339 -0.92 -21.23 -9.68
CA ILE A 339 0.19 -20.41 -9.20
C ILE A 339 0.82 -21.14 -8.02
N PHE A 340 2.13 -21.36 -8.09
CA PHE A 340 2.95 -21.62 -6.92
C PHE A 340 3.76 -20.37 -6.63
N SER A 341 3.94 -19.99 -5.35
CA SER A 341 4.86 -18.92 -5.02
C SER A 341 5.67 -19.21 -3.76
N TYR A 342 6.88 -18.67 -3.75
CA TYR A 342 7.71 -18.58 -2.56
C TYR A 342 8.20 -17.13 -2.41
N ASP A 343 7.94 -16.57 -1.25
CA ASP A 343 8.26 -15.18 -0.91
C ASP A 343 9.13 -15.17 0.35
N HIS A 344 10.24 -14.45 0.27
CA HIS A 344 11.24 -14.34 1.34
C HIS A 344 11.51 -12.86 1.61
N GLU A 345 11.37 -12.46 2.86
CA GLU A 345 11.68 -11.10 3.30
C GLU A 345 12.54 -11.15 4.56
N ARG A 346 13.61 -10.36 4.56
CA ARG A 346 14.51 -10.15 5.68
C ARG A 346 14.52 -8.68 6.05
N GLN A 347 14.29 -8.40 7.32
CA GLN A 347 14.35 -7.06 7.88
C GLN A 347 15.41 -6.99 8.97
N ILE A 348 16.23 -5.95 8.94
CA ILE A 348 17.24 -5.65 9.97
C ILE A 348 17.02 -4.20 10.42
N ASN A 349 16.86 -4.01 11.73
CA ASN A 349 16.86 -2.71 12.37
C ASN A 349 18.07 -2.64 13.31
N ASP A 350 19.19 -2.12 12.80
CA ASP A 350 20.46 -2.08 13.53
C ASP A 350 21.40 -0.98 12.94
N PRO A 351 21.88 -0.01 13.71
CA PRO A 351 21.56 0.20 15.12
C PRO A 351 20.12 0.71 15.30
N ASN A 352 19.52 0.31 16.39
CA ASN A 352 18.22 0.81 16.83
C ASN A 352 18.36 1.45 18.21
N GLN A 353 18.06 2.73 18.32
CA GLN A 353 18.15 3.52 19.56
C GLN A 353 16.89 3.42 20.43
N ASP A 354 15.92 2.60 20.03
CA ASP A 354 14.76 2.33 20.87
C ASP A 354 15.20 1.62 22.16
N GLY A 355 15.06 2.32 23.29
CA GLY A 355 15.42 1.79 24.61
C GLY A 355 14.54 0.64 25.10
N PHE A 356 13.45 0.32 24.39
CA PHE A 356 12.52 -0.77 24.74
C PHE A 356 12.82 -2.06 23.99
N VAL A 357 13.09 -1.98 22.70
CA VAL A 357 13.25 -3.14 21.81
C VAL A 357 14.71 -3.40 21.43
N GLY A 358 15.49 -2.34 21.21
CA GLY A 358 16.88 -2.44 20.71
C GLY A 358 16.94 -2.98 19.27
N PRO A 359 18.13 -3.45 18.81
CA PRO A 359 18.30 -4.03 17.48
C PRO A 359 17.40 -5.25 17.27
N THR A 360 16.86 -5.39 16.05
CA THR A 360 16.03 -6.53 15.68
C THR A 360 16.44 -7.10 14.33
N ARG A 361 16.24 -8.39 14.14
CA ARG A 361 16.37 -9.09 12.87
C ARG A 361 15.15 -9.97 12.68
N ALA A 362 14.42 -9.76 11.60
CA ALA A 362 13.23 -10.53 11.28
C ALA A 362 13.37 -11.24 9.94
N LEU A 363 12.77 -12.42 9.86
CA LEU A 363 12.72 -13.26 8.67
C LEU A 363 11.28 -13.70 8.46
N PHE A 364 10.79 -13.55 7.23
CA PHE A 364 9.48 -14.00 6.79
C PHE A 364 9.63 -14.87 5.56
N GLU A 365 8.99 -16.02 5.59
CA GLU A 365 8.99 -16.95 4.47
C GLU A 365 7.56 -17.42 4.25
N ARG A 366 7.05 -17.27 3.02
CA ARG A 366 5.72 -17.73 2.66
C ARG A 366 5.77 -18.63 1.44
N THR A 367 5.18 -19.82 1.57
CA THR A 367 4.93 -20.72 0.44
C THR A 367 3.43 -20.74 0.18
N GLN A 368 3.01 -20.60 -1.08
CA GLN A 368 1.60 -20.57 -1.45
C GLN A 368 1.34 -21.46 -2.67
N ILE A 369 0.13 -21.97 -2.74
CA ILE A 369 -0.44 -22.63 -3.90
C ILE A 369 -1.82 -22.04 -4.10
N ASP A 370 -2.09 -21.47 -5.27
CA ASP A 370 -3.42 -21.00 -5.67
C ASP A 370 -3.82 -21.76 -6.96
N TYR A 371 -4.97 -22.38 -6.94
CA TYR A 371 -5.54 -23.02 -8.10
C TYR A 371 -6.94 -22.49 -8.32
N GLN A 372 -7.21 -22.02 -9.54
CA GLN A 372 -8.50 -21.53 -10.00
C GLN A 372 -8.96 -22.36 -11.20
N ASN A 373 -10.25 -22.60 -11.25
CA ASN A 373 -10.93 -23.28 -12.35
C ASN A 373 -12.17 -22.47 -12.74
N ASP A 374 -12.23 -22.03 -13.98
CA ASP A 374 -13.36 -21.31 -14.56
C ASP A 374 -14.08 -22.20 -15.57
N LEU A 375 -15.35 -22.49 -15.28
CA LEU A 375 -16.21 -23.32 -16.09
C LEU A 375 -17.35 -22.49 -16.64
N ARG A 376 -17.53 -22.47 -17.96
CA ARG A 376 -18.58 -21.73 -18.66
C ARG A 376 -19.56 -22.72 -19.34
N PRO A 377 -20.44 -23.41 -18.57
CA PRO A 377 -21.33 -24.44 -19.12
C PRO A 377 -22.38 -23.89 -20.11
N THR A 378 -22.65 -22.60 -20.00
CA THR A 378 -23.53 -21.86 -20.94
C THR A 378 -23.00 -20.45 -21.12
N SER A 379 -23.47 -19.71 -22.11
CA SER A 379 -23.09 -18.32 -22.37
C SER A 379 -23.47 -17.33 -21.24
N TRP A 380 -24.43 -17.71 -20.39
CA TRP A 380 -24.96 -16.86 -19.32
C TRP A 380 -24.51 -17.28 -17.91
N LEU A 381 -23.68 -18.33 -17.77
CA LEU A 381 -23.22 -18.82 -16.48
C LEU A 381 -21.70 -19.10 -16.51
N THR A 382 -20.95 -18.44 -15.63
CA THR A 382 -19.58 -18.79 -15.30
C THR A 382 -19.53 -19.28 -13.86
N LEU A 383 -18.93 -20.45 -13.64
CA LEU A 383 -18.64 -21.01 -12.32
C LEU A 383 -17.13 -20.93 -12.09
N THR A 384 -16.72 -20.11 -11.13
CA THR A 384 -15.33 -19.99 -10.68
C THR A 384 -15.18 -20.73 -9.37
N SER A 385 -14.29 -21.70 -9.32
CA SER A 385 -13.96 -22.45 -8.11
C SER A 385 -12.45 -22.45 -7.89
N GLY A 386 -12.01 -22.55 -6.65
CA GLY A 386 -10.59 -22.57 -6.38
C GLY A 386 -10.22 -23.23 -5.06
N PHE A 387 -8.94 -23.54 -5.00
CA PHE A 387 -8.26 -24.07 -3.82
C PHE A 387 -7.05 -23.20 -3.51
N PHE A 388 -6.85 -22.89 -2.25
CA PHE A 388 -5.73 -22.11 -1.76
C PHE A 388 -5.05 -22.82 -0.59
N TYR A 389 -3.71 -22.82 -0.60
CA TYR A 389 -2.88 -23.23 0.52
C TYR A 389 -1.79 -22.19 0.75
N SER A 390 -1.59 -21.81 2.01
CA SER A 390 -0.49 -20.93 2.42
C SER A 390 0.16 -21.43 3.70
N ARG A 391 1.48 -21.31 3.74
CA ARG A 391 2.28 -21.51 4.94
C ARG A 391 3.21 -20.31 5.12
N LEU A 392 3.01 -19.56 6.20
CA LEU A 392 3.85 -18.46 6.64
C LEU A 392 4.69 -18.90 7.85
N ASN A 393 6.01 -18.69 7.75
CA ASN A 393 6.94 -18.78 8.86
C ASN A 393 7.47 -17.37 9.14
N ALA A 394 7.23 -16.84 10.34
CA ALA A 394 7.74 -15.56 10.78
C ALA A 394 8.66 -15.77 12.00
N GLY A 395 9.84 -15.16 11.97
CA GLY A 395 10.79 -15.22 13.08
C GLY A 395 11.42 -13.85 13.34
N GLN A 396 11.63 -13.50 14.60
CA GLN A 396 12.32 -12.27 14.97
C GLN A 396 13.31 -12.52 16.10
N GLU A 397 14.55 -12.11 15.91
CA GLU A 397 15.58 -12.00 16.95
C GLU A 397 15.57 -10.61 17.57
N ARG A 398 15.67 -10.57 18.89
CA ARG A 398 15.82 -9.35 19.69
C ARG A 398 16.96 -9.57 20.68
N PRO A 399 18.22 -9.24 20.33
CA PRO A 399 19.36 -9.47 21.22
C PRO A 399 19.30 -8.63 22.49
N PHE A 400 18.54 -7.53 22.48
CA PHE A 400 18.30 -6.68 23.64
C PHE A 400 16.81 -6.45 23.84
N VAL A 401 16.31 -6.68 25.04
CA VAL A 401 14.94 -6.33 25.45
C VAL A 401 15.01 -5.61 26.79
N SER A 402 14.35 -4.46 26.89
CA SER A 402 14.29 -3.71 28.14
C SER A 402 13.71 -4.53 29.28
N GLN A 403 14.39 -4.50 30.43
CA GLN A 403 13.90 -5.14 31.66
C GLN A 403 12.61 -4.51 32.22
N ALA A 404 12.17 -3.37 31.67
CA ALA A 404 10.95 -2.69 32.10
C ALA A 404 9.69 -3.55 31.98
N PHE A 405 9.68 -4.51 31.03
CA PHE A 405 8.56 -5.41 30.79
C PHE A 405 8.79 -6.84 31.32
N GLY A 406 9.81 -7.03 32.19
CA GLY A 406 10.21 -8.35 32.69
C GLY A 406 11.01 -9.17 31.66
N PRO A 407 11.34 -10.44 31.98
CA PRO A 407 12.09 -11.31 31.07
C PRO A 407 11.25 -11.58 29.80
N GLN A 408 11.78 -11.17 28.66
CA GLN A 408 11.19 -11.38 27.34
C GLN A 408 12.04 -12.38 26.54
N PRO A 409 11.43 -13.22 25.68
CA PRO A 409 12.19 -14.11 24.81
C PRO A 409 13.04 -13.30 23.83
N THR A 410 14.30 -13.71 23.65
CA THR A 410 15.23 -13.10 22.68
C THR A 410 14.97 -13.52 21.24
N PHE A 411 14.25 -14.62 21.07
CA PHE A 411 13.78 -15.12 19.78
C PHE A 411 12.28 -15.43 19.83
N ILE A 412 11.55 -15.05 18.82
CA ILE A 412 10.12 -15.27 18.68
C ILE A 412 9.84 -15.83 17.31
N SER A 413 8.95 -16.82 17.22
CA SER A 413 8.51 -17.39 15.96
C SER A 413 7.01 -17.63 15.95
N ASP A 414 6.42 -17.50 14.76
CA ASP A 414 5.04 -17.82 14.48
C ASP A 414 4.93 -18.66 13.21
N HIS A 415 4.00 -19.61 13.21
CA HIS A 415 3.72 -20.48 12.07
C HIS A 415 2.24 -20.46 11.78
N THR A 416 1.86 -19.84 10.67
CA THR A 416 0.48 -19.82 10.21
C THR A 416 0.34 -20.74 8.99
N GLN A 417 -0.68 -21.61 9.03
CA GLN A 417 -1.09 -22.42 7.89
C GLN A 417 -2.55 -22.14 7.60
N GLU A 418 -2.85 -22.00 6.32
CA GLU A 418 -4.20 -21.79 5.79
C GLU A 418 -4.48 -22.77 4.68
N ILE A 419 -5.68 -23.36 4.70
CA ILE A 419 -6.23 -24.13 3.59
C ILE A 419 -7.62 -23.58 3.32
N ALA A 420 -7.92 -23.27 2.05
CA ALA A 420 -9.22 -22.73 1.71
C ALA A 420 -9.77 -23.29 0.39
N GLY A 421 -11.09 -23.22 0.28
CA GLY A 421 -11.80 -23.51 -0.95
C GLY A 421 -12.94 -22.52 -1.16
N PHE A 422 -13.17 -22.13 -2.42
CA PHE A 422 -14.25 -21.21 -2.75
C PHE A 422 -15.00 -21.65 -4.01
N LEU A 423 -16.24 -21.16 -4.11
CA LEU A 423 -17.09 -21.30 -5.28
C LEU A 423 -17.86 -20.00 -5.49
N GLN A 424 -17.82 -19.49 -6.72
CA GLN A 424 -18.57 -18.32 -7.16
C GLN A 424 -19.32 -18.63 -8.45
N GLY A 425 -20.59 -18.25 -8.53
CA GLY A 425 -21.38 -18.20 -9.75
C GLY A 425 -21.53 -16.77 -10.24
N THR A 426 -21.22 -16.54 -11.51
CA THR A 426 -21.52 -15.29 -12.21
C THR A 426 -22.54 -15.56 -13.28
N LEU A 427 -23.67 -14.87 -13.20
CA LEU A 427 -24.81 -15.03 -14.11
C LEU A 427 -24.96 -13.76 -14.96
N THR A 428 -25.04 -13.93 -16.26
CA THR A 428 -25.36 -12.88 -17.26
C THR A 428 -26.60 -13.27 -18.02
N PRO A 429 -27.78 -13.29 -17.37
CA PRO A 429 -29.02 -13.81 -18.00
C PRO A 429 -29.49 -12.96 -19.20
N ILE A 430 -29.07 -11.69 -19.23
CA ILE A 430 -29.17 -10.75 -20.35
C ILE A 430 -27.88 -9.96 -20.42
N GLU A 431 -27.50 -9.46 -21.59
CA GLU A 431 -26.20 -8.80 -21.85
C GLU A 431 -25.81 -7.71 -20.85
N ASN A 432 -26.79 -6.99 -20.32
CA ASN A 432 -26.58 -5.82 -19.46
C ASN A 432 -26.74 -6.11 -17.97
N LEU A 433 -26.98 -7.35 -17.56
CA LEU A 433 -27.18 -7.73 -16.15
C LEU A 433 -26.14 -8.75 -15.72
N ILE A 434 -25.30 -8.38 -14.78
CA ILE A 434 -24.34 -9.28 -14.12
C ILE A 434 -24.80 -9.49 -12.69
N LEU A 435 -24.94 -10.74 -12.27
CA LEU A 435 -25.21 -11.13 -10.89
C LEU A 435 -24.13 -12.09 -10.42
N VAL A 436 -23.57 -11.84 -9.24
CA VAL A 436 -22.52 -12.64 -8.65
C VAL A 436 -22.97 -13.14 -7.28
N ALA A 437 -22.77 -14.43 -7.03
CA ALA A 437 -22.95 -15.00 -5.69
C ALA A 437 -21.85 -16.04 -5.43
N GLY A 438 -21.23 -15.99 -4.26
CA GLY A 438 -20.15 -16.89 -3.91
C GLY A 438 -20.01 -17.11 -2.41
N GLY A 439 -19.26 -18.16 -2.07
CA GLY A 439 -18.89 -18.49 -0.70
C GLY A 439 -17.50 -19.12 -0.64
N ARG A 440 -16.80 -18.88 0.46
CA ARG A 440 -15.47 -19.41 0.74
C ARG A 440 -15.40 -19.93 2.17
N PHE A 441 -14.67 -21.01 2.35
CA PHE A 441 -14.29 -21.53 3.64
C PHE A 441 -12.77 -21.56 3.78
N ASP A 442 -12.26 -20.88 4.81
CA ASP A 442 -10.86 -20.85 5.20
C ASP A 442 -10.69 -21.60 6.51
N HIS A 443 -9.64 -22.41 6.61
CA HIS A 443 -9.26 -23.12 7.83
C HIS A 443 -7.81 -22.79 8.19
N PHE A 444 -7.63 -22.26 9.39
CA PHE A 444 -6.33 -21.92 9.97
C PHE A 444 -5.96 -22.87 11.09
N ASN A 445 -4.67 -23.22 11.19
CA ASN A 445 -4.15 -24.06 12.26
C ASN A 445 -4.28 -23.43 13.66
N GLN A 446 -4.58 -22.12 13.75
CA GLN A 446 -4.54 -21.36 14.99
C GLN A 446 -5.93 -21.13 15.61
N PHE A 447 -6.93 -20.77 14.82
CA PHE A 447 -8.27 -20.42 15.32
C PHE A 447 -9.40 -21.18 14.59
N GLY A 448 -9.08 -22.10 13.67
CA GLY A 448 -10.08 -22.96 13.00
C GLY A 448 -10.68 -22.32 11.76
N GLY A 449 -11.97 -22.54 11.53
CA GLY A 449 -12.66 -22.24 10.28
C GLY A 449 -13.40 -20.90 10.27
N VAL A 450 -13.36 -20.20 9.13
CA VAL A 450 -14.13 -18.99 8.86
C VAL A 450 -14.88 -19.16 7.54
N TRP A 451 -16.16 -18.77 7.53
CA TRP A 451 -16.96 -18.68 6.31
C TRP A 451 -17.16 -17.24 5.89
N THR A 452 -16.99 -16.97 4.59
CA THR A 452 -17.33 -15.69 3.97
C THR A 452 -18.25 -15.90 2.79
N TYR A 453 -19.08 -14.88 2.50
CA TYR A 453 -19.98 -14.89 1.36
C TYR A 453 -20.04 -13.50 0.71
N ARG A 454 -20.40 -13.46 -0.57
CA ARG A 454 -20.65 -12.24 -1.33
C ARG A 454 -21.83 -12.43 -2.26
N VAL A 455 -22.66 -11.40 -2.35
CA VAL A 455 -23.68 -11.24 -3.39
C VAL A 455 -23.53 -9.84 -3.97
N ALA A 456 -23.43 -9.75 -5.29
CA ALA A 456 -23.26 -8.48 -5.97
C ALA A 456 -24.00 -8.49 -7.30
N GLY A 457 -24.30 -7.32 -7.83
CA GLY A 457 -24.90 -7.21 -9.14
C GLY A 457 -24.70 -5.84 -9.77
N SER A 458 -24.72 -5.80 -11.09
CA SER A 458 -24.71 -4.60 -11.89
C SER A 458 -25.72 -4.68 -13.02
N TYR A 459 -26.31 -3.54 -13.36
CA TYR A 459 -27.24 -3.41 -14.47
C TYR A 459 -26.94 -2.15 -15.28
N LYS A 460 -26.60 -2.34 -16.56
CA LYS A 460 -26.34 -1.26 -17.52
C LYS A 460 -27.60 -0.91 -18.28
N ILE A 461 -27.95 0.36 -18.27
CA ILE A 461 -29.10 0.93 -19.01
C ILE A 461 -28.52 1.57 -20.28
N ASP A 462 -28.55 0.84 -21.41
CA ASP A 462 -27.93 1.27 -22.69
C ASP A 462 -28.40 2.62 -23.19
N LYS A 463 -29.72 2.91 -23.04
CA LYS A 463 -30.28 4.16 -23.53
C LYS A 463 -29.65 5.42 -22.94
N THR A 464 -29.13 5.31 -21.75
CA THR A 464 -28.55 6.42 -21.00
C THR A 464 -27.07 6.21 -20.68
N ASN A 465 -26.50 5.06 -21.04
CA ASN A 465 -25.16 4.62 -20.60
C ASN A 465 -24.96 4.77 -19.09
N THR A 466 -25.98 4.33 -18.32
CA THR A 466 -25.97 4.38 -16.86
C THR A 466 -25.83 2.96 -16.32
N THR A 467 -24.84 2.71 -15.48
CA THR A 467 -24.70 1.45 -14.77
C THR A 467 -25.01 1.64 -13.29
N LEU A 468 -25.91 0.81 -12.76
CA LEU A 468 -26.18 0.70 -11.34
C LEU A 468 -25.45 -0.54 -10.81
N HIS A 469 -24.79 -0.43 -9.68
CA HIS A 469 -24.16 -1.58 -9.01
C HIS A 469 -24.47 -1.58 -7.52
N SER A 470 -24.43 -2.78 -6.93
CA SER A 470 -24.53 -2.95 -5.47
C SER A 470 -23.88 -4.25 -5.07
N SER A 471 -23.27 -4.27 -3.89
CA SER A 471 -22.69 -5.47 -3.29
C SER A 471 -23.00 -5.57 -1.80
N VAL A 472 -23.08 -6.81 -1.32
CA VAL A 472 -23.13 -7.17 0.11
C VAL A 472 -22.16 -8.32 0.31
N ALA A 473 -21.23 -8.17 1.25
CA ALA A 473 -20.23 -9.19 1.50
C ALA A 473 -19.76 -9.21 2.95
N THR A 474 -19.15 -10.33 3.34
CA THR A 474 -18.41 -10.46 4.58
C THR A 474 -16.92 -10.57 4.29
N GLY A 475 -16.10 -9.99 5.17
CA GLY A 475 -14.66 -10.09 5.15
C GLY A 475 -14.11 -10.54 6.51
N PHE A 476 -12.86 -10.98 6.53
CA PHE A 476 -12.14 -11.24 7.78
C PHE A 476 -10.64 -10.99 7.62
N SER A 477 -10.00 -10.67 8.75
CA SER A 477 -8.54 -10.53 8.88
C SER A 477 -8.06 -11.38 10.07
N PRO A 478 -7.11 -12.31 9.88
CA PRO A 478 -6.59 -13.13 10.97
C PRO A 478 -5.70 -12.30 11.89
N PRO A 479 -5.56 -12.67 13.18
CA PRO A 479 -4.58 -12.06 14.05
C PRO A 479 -3.18 -12.17 13.45
N SER A 480 -2.48 -11.06 13.37
CA SER A 480 -1.13 -10.99 12.80
C SER A 480 -0.11 -11.70 13.70
N SER A 481 1.07 -12.00 13.16
CA SER A 481 2.18 -12.50 13.98
C SER A 481 2.57 -11.49 15.07
N GLN A 482 2.45 -10.19 14.80
CA GLN A 482 2.70 -9.12 15.76
C GLN A 482 1.72 -9.19 16.95
N ASP A 483 0.43 -9.37 16.70
CA ASP A 483 -0.61 -9.42 17.75
C ASP A 483 -0.40 -10.59 18.69
N LYS A 484 -0.03 -11.74 18.14
CA LYS A 484 0.25 -12.96 18.92
C LYS A 484 1.52 -12.86 19.72
N ILE A 485 2.58 -12.31 19.12
CA ILE A 485 3.93 -12.22 19.69
C ILE A 485 3.99 -11.19 20.82
N PHE A 486 3.48 -9.97 20.59
CA PHE A 486 3.52 -8.90 21.58
C PHE A 486 2.40 -9.00 22.63
N GLY A 487 1.25 -9.48 22.22
CA GLY A 487 0.09 -9.60 23.10
C GLY A 487 0.10 -10.83 24.01
N ASN A 488 0.92 -11.84 23.68
CA ASN A 488 0.94 -13.14 24.35
C ASN A 488 -0.49 -13.70 24.61
N ASN A 489 -1.40 -13.47 23.65
CA ASN A 489 -2.78 -13.90 23.74
C ASN A 489 -3.08 -14.96 22.67
N PRO A 490 -3.14 -16.24 23.05
CA PRO A 490 -3.44 -17.33 22.11
C PRO A 490 -4.92 -17.41 21.71
N ASN A 491 -5.79 -16.64 22.35
CA ASN A 491 -7.24 -16.71 22.18
C ASN A 491 -7.78 -15.54 21.31
N LEU A 492 -6.93 -14.90 20.52
CA LEU A 492 -7.38 -13.88 19.59
C LEU A 492 -8.25 -14.50 18.50
N GLU A 493 -9.40 -13.89 18.27
CA GLU A 493 -10.30 -14.21 17.17
C GLU A 493 -10.02 -13.31 15.97
N PRO A 494 -10.32 -13.75 14.74
CA PRO A 494 -10.23 -12.92 13.57
C PRO A 494 -11.12 -11.68 13.66
N GLU A 495 -10.65 -10.54 13.16
CA GLU A 495 -11.49 -9.40 12.86
C GLU A 495 -12.47 -9.75 11.76
N LYS A 496 -13.68 -9.22 11.81
CA LYS A 496 -14.74 -9.51 10.83
C LYS A 496 -15.38 -8.21 10.39
N ASP A 497 -15.76 -8.17 9.12
CA ASP A 497 -16.53 -7.08 8.52
C ASP A 497 -17.78 -7.60 7.84
N PHE A 498 -18.85 -6.83 7.96
CA PHE A 498 -20.03 -6.92 7.11
C PHE A 498 -20.17 -5.60 6.37
N GLY A 499 -19.91 -5.61 5.07
CA GLY A 499 -19.94 -4.44 4.23
C GLY A 499 -20.97 -4.51 3.12
N TRP A 500 -21.50 -3.34 2.74
CA TRP A 500 -22.34 -3.17 1.57
C TRP A 500 -22.08 -1.83 0.90
N ASP A 501 -22.32 -1.80 -0.41
CA ASP A 501 -22.29 -0.57 -1.19
C ASP A 501 -23.37 -0.52 -2.26
N ILE A 502 -23.68 0.69 -2.69
CA ILE A 502 -24.53 0.97 -3.82
C ILE A 502 -23.98 2.15 -4.59
N GLY A 503 -23.91 2.04 -5.89
CA GLY A 503 -23.37 3.09 -6.75
C GLY A 503 -24.02 3.19 -8.10
N VAL A 504 -23.71 4.31 -8.73
CA VAL A 504 -24.10 4.63 -10.11
C VAL A 504 -22.88 5.13 -10.87
N ARG A 505 -22.72 4.65 -12.08
CA ARG A 505 -21.73 5.13 -13.06
C ARG A 505 -22.46 5.65 -14.28
N GLN A 506 -22.09 6.83 -14.75
CA GLN A 506 -22.73 7.51 -15.86
C GLN A 506 -21.70 7.91 -16.90
N GLN A 507 -21.83 7.36 -18.10
CA GLN A 507 -21.05 7.79 -19.26
C GLN A 507 -21.81 8.84 -20.06
N LEU A 508 -21.15 9.94 -20.40
CA LEU A 508 -21.71 11.11 -21.08
C LEU A 508 -20.84 11.47 -22.29
N TRP A 509 -21.41 12.24 -23.22
CA TRP A 509 -20.70 12.77 -24.40
C TRP A 509 -19.97 11.69 -25.20
N GLU A 510 -20.65 10.66 -25.62
CA GLU A 510 -20.05 9.58 -26.40
C GLU A 510 -18.87 8.92 -25.65
N ASN A 511 -19.04 8.69 -24.36
CA ASN A 511 -18.09 8.10 -23.42
C ASN A 511 -16.84 8.96 -23.09
N ARG A 512 -16.86 10.27 -23.47
CA ARG A 512 -15.76 11.19 -23.13
C ARG A 512 -15.76 11.65 -21.69
N VAL A 513 -16.85 11.45 -20.99
CA VAL A 513 -16.98 11.81 -19.56
C VAL A 513 -17.59 10.65 -18.83
N ASP A 514 -16.89 10.13 -17.86
CA ASP A 514 -17.32 9.06 -16.97
C ASP A 514 -17.40 9.59 -15.54
N VAL A 515 -18.55 9.45 -14.89
CA VAL A 515 -18.81 9.91 -13.53
C VAL A 515 -19.31 8.74 -12.69
N GLY A 516 -18.63 8.44 -11.61
CA GLY A 516 -19.03 7.45 -10.60
C GLY A 516 -19.45 8.11 -9.29
N LEU A 517 -20.47 7.54 -8.63
CA LEU A 517 -20.88 7.92 -7.29
C LEU A 517 -21.25 6.65 -6.52
N THR A 518 -20.62 6.42 -5.36
CA THR A 518 -20.87 5.23 -4.52
C THR A 518 -21.04 5.64 -3.07
N TYR A 519 -22.08 5.13 -2.43
CA TYR A 519 -22.20 5.13 -0.97
C TYR A 519 -21.81 3.75 -0.43
N PHE A 520 -21.07 3.72 0.67
CA PHE A 520 -20.63 2.48 1.32
C PHE A 520 -20.85 2.51 2.82
N HIS A 521 -20.95 1.32 3.42
CA HIS A 521 -21.07 1.10 4.84
C HIS A 521 -20.40 -0.21 5.23
N ASN A 522 -19.58 -0.21 6.30
CA ASN A 522 -18.93 -1.38 6.88
C ASN A 522 -19.12 -1.41 8.39
N ASP A 523 -19.45 -2.58 8.91
CA ASP A 523 -19.59 -2.90 10.34
C ASP A 523 -18.48 -3.87 10.76
N LEU A 524 -17.48 -3.37 11.49
CA LEU A 524 -16.37 -4.16 11.99
C LEU A 524 -16.66 -4.68 13.39
N SER A 525 -16.35 -5.94 13.62
CA SER A 525 -16.42 -6.61 14.91
C SER A 525 -15.12 -7.35 15.24
N ASN A 526 -14.90 -7.63 16.52
CA ASN A 526 -13.68 -8.28 17.03
C ASN A 526 -12.38 -7.51 16.71
N VAL A 527 -12.45 -6.19 16.59
CA VAL A 527 -11.28 -5.35 16.27
C VAL A 527 -10.17 -5.60 17.29
N ILE A 528 -8.98 -5.95 16.78
CA ILE A 528 -7.80 -6.25 17.59
C ILE A 528 -7.10 -4.93 17.95
N GLY A 529 -6.68 -4.83 19.21
CA GLY A 529 -5.99 -3.64 19.70
C GLY A 529 -5.31 -3.86 21.04
N PHE A 530 -4.56 -2.87 21.51
CA PHE A 530 -3.87 -2.90 22.79
C PHE A 530 -4.75 -2.26 23.87
N ASN A 531 -4.84 -2.91 25.03
CA ASN A 531 -5.42 -2.28 26.23
C ASN A 531 -4.38 -1.39 26.93
N GLY A 532 -4.79 -0.68 27.99
CA GLY A 532 -3.91 0.17 28.80
C GLY A 532 -2.75 -0.54 29.50
N LEU A 533 -2.68 -1.89 29.44
CA LEU A 533 -1.59 -2.74 29.95
C LEU A 533 -0.72 -3.29 28.81
N PHE A 534 -0.86 -2.79 27.59
CA PHE A 534 -0.17 -3.29 26.38
C PHE A 534 -0.44 -4.77 26.05
N GLN A 535 -1.60 -5.29 26.45
CA GLN A 535 -2.04 -6.62 26.05
C GLN A 535 -2.90 -6.53 24.79
N THR A 536 -2.67 -7.41 23.83
CA THR A 536 -3.49 -7.49 22.60
C THR A 536 -4.76 -8.29 22.89
N LEU A 537 -5.90 -7.71 22.57
CA LEU A 537 -7.23 -8.28 22.79
C LEU A 537 -8.16 -7.93 21.64
N ASN A 538 -9.24 -8.68 21.46
CA ASN A 538 -10.37 -8.27 20.63
C ASN A 538 -11.18 -7.21 21.41
N LEU A 539 -10.87 -5.93 21.21
CA LEU A 539 -11.29 -4.84 22.08
C LEU A 539 -12.59 -4.17 21.68
N GLY A 540 -13.04 -4.33 20.45
CA GLY A 540 -14.11 -3.48 20.05
C GLY A 540 -14.79 -3.77 18.73
N ALA A 541 -15.59 -2.79 18.35
CA ALA A 541 -16.24 -2.70 17.06
C ALA A 541 -16.07 -1.27 16.53
N ALA A 542 -16.10 -1.16 15.21
CA ALA A 542 -16.03 0.11 14.51
C ALA A 542 -17.04 0.11 13.36
N GLU A 543 -17.46 1.29 12.99
CA GLU A 543 -18.33 1.52 11.84
C GLU A 543 -17.64 2.52 10.92
N THR A 544 -17.63 2.24 9.61
CA THR A 544 -17.17 3.19 8.61
C THR A 544 -18.23 3.34 7.53
N GLN A 545 -18.52 4.58 7.16
CA GLN A 545 -19.47 4.89 6.09
C GLN A 545 -19.05 6.14 5.35
N GLY A 546 -19.43 6.25 4.09
CA GLY A 546 -19.03 7.40 3.32
C GLY A 546 -19.58 7.47 1.92
N LEU A 547 -19.13 8.51 1.21
CA LEU A 547 -19.46 8.78 -0.17
C LEU A 547 -18.17 8.91 -0.98
N GLU A 548 -18.10 8.17 -2.07
CA GLU A 548 -17.01 8.22 -3.07
C GLU A 548 -17.56 8.80 -4.36
N ALA A 549 -16.88 9.78 -4.93
CA ALA A 549 -17.16 10.31 -6.27
C ALA A 549 -15.90 10.29 -7.11
N GLU A 550 -16.04 9.91 -8.38
CA GLU A 550 -14.96 9.87 -9.36
C GLU A 550 -15.41 10.46 -10.68
N LEU A 551 -14.47 11.14 -11.35
CA LEU A 551 -14.64 11.72 -12.66
C LEU A 551 -13.42 11.38 -13.50
N HIS A 552 -13.64 10.84 -14.68
CA HIS A 552 -12.67 10.78 -15.77
C HIS A 552 -13.25 11.47 -16.99
N ALA A 553 -12.52 12.43 -17.60
CA ALA A 553 -13.03 13.20 -18.71
C ALA A 553 -11.97 13.52 -19.75
N GLN A 554 -12.35 13.38 -21.03
CA GLN A 554 -11.58 13.78 -22.20
C GLN A 554 -12.40 14.78 -23.05
N PRO A 555 -12.63 16.01 -22.54
CA PRO A 555 -13.56 16.95 -23.17
C PRO A 555 -13.11 17.42 -24.57
N ILE A 556 -11.80 17.46 -24.80
CA ILE A 556 -11.18 17.76 -26.10
C ILE A 556 -9.98 16.84 -26.33
N PRO A 557 -9.56 16.59 -27.57
CA PRO A 557 -8.39 15.79 -27.90
C PRO A 557 -7.14 16.28 -27.16
N GLY A 558 -6.43 15.37 -26.51
CA GLY A 558 -5.19 15.66 -25.77
C GLY A 558 -5.39 16.18 -24.34
N LEU A 559 -6.61 16.50 -23.89
CA LEU A 559 -6.91 16.89 -22.51
C LEU A 559 -7.57 15.74 -21.76
N VAL A 560 -6.92 15.28 -20.71
CA VAL A 560 -7.48 14.29 -19.75
C VAL A 560 -7.62 14.96 -18.40
N ILE A 561 -8.78 14.83 -17.78
CA ILE A 561 -9.06 15.35 -16.43
C ILE A 561 -9.52 14.15 -15.57
N THR A 562 -8.85 13.93 -14.44
CA THR A 562 -9.24 12.95 -13.44
C THR A 562 -9.52 13.69 -12.12
N ALA A 563 -10.62 13.36 -11.46
CA ALA A 563 -10.90 13.89 -10.14
C ALA A 563 -11.56 12.82 -9.25
N SER A 564 -11.23 12.86 -7.97
CA SER A 564 -11.88 12.02 -6.97
C SER A 564 -12.20 12.80 -5.71
N TYR A 565 -13.26 12.40 -5.04
CA TYR A 565 -13.67 12.91 -3.74
C TYR A 565 -14.11 11.78 -2.83
N THR A 566 -13.67 11.83 -1.58
CA THR A 566 -14.10 10.92 -0.53
C THR A 566 -14.60 11.72 0.67
N TYR A 567 -15.82 11.44 1.09
CA TYR A 567 -16.30 11.76 2.43
C TYR A 567 -16.31 10.49 3.27
N LEU A 568 -15.70 10.52 4.46
CA LEU A 568 -15.56 9.37 5.35
C LEU A 568 -15.97 9.74 6.77
N ASP A 569 -16.88 8.96 7.35
CA ASP A 569 -17.14 8.93 8.80
C ASP A 569 -16.76 7.54 9.33
N ALA A 570 -15.66 7.46 10.08
CA ALA A 570 -15.10 6.22 10.64
C ALA A 570 -15.00 6.36 12.16
N ARG A 571 -15.74 5.53 12.91
CA ARG A 571 -15.90 5.66 14.36
C ARG A 571 -15.82 4.31 15.07
N LYS A 572 -15.35 4.35 16.31
CA LYS A 572 -15.49 3.25 17.25
C LYS A 572 -16.91 3.17 17.78
N THR A 573 -17.57 2.03 17.61
CA THR A 573 -18.93 1.79 18.12
C THR A 573 -18.91 1.10 19.49
N SER A 574 -17.87 0.34 19.79
CA SER A 574 -17.58 -0.15 21.13
C SER A 574 -16.08 -0.17 21.41
N SER A 575 -15.69 -0.04 22.67
CA SER A 575 -14.31 -0.20 23.10
C SER A 575 -14.28 -0.77 24.51
N ALA A 576 -13.53 -1.86 24.71
CA ALA A 576 -13.24 -2.36 26.04
C ALA A 576 -12.12 -1.57 26.73
N ASP A 577 -11.44 -0.68 26.01
CA ASP A 577 -10.43 0.21 26.56
C ASP A 577 -11.03 1.53 27.07
N ILE A 578 -10.89 1.74 28.39
CA ILE A 578 -11.38 2.93 29.09
C ILE A 578 -10.73 4.22 28.55
N SER A 579 -9.55 4.13 27.96
CA SER A 579 -8.82 5.27 27.37
C SER A 579 -9.40 5.73 26.03
N GLN A 580 -10.22 4.90 25.38
CA GLN A 580 -10.76 5.17 24.05
C GLN A 580 -12.30 5.24 24.11
N LEU A 581 -12.82 6.45 24.00
CA LEU A 581 -14.26 6.72 24.11
C LEU A 581 -15.03 6.11 22.94
N GLN A 582 -16.16 5.47 23.25
CA GLN A 582 -17.15 5.09 22.25
C GLN A 582 -17.60 6.34 21.46
N GLY A 583 -17.70 6.22 20.15
CA GLY A 583 -18.02 7.32 19.25
C GLY A 583 -16.81 8.16 18.82
N ALA A 584 -15.60 7.91 19.37
CA ALA A 584 -14.38 8.55 18.90
C ALA A 584 -14.08 8.16 17.45
N ARG A 585 -13.53 9.11 16.68
CA ARG A 585 -13.11 8.86 15.31
C ARG A 585 -11.87 7.95 15.28
N LEU A 586 -11.77 7.15 14.24
CA LEU A 586 -10.55 6.40 13.99
C LEU A 586 -9.42 7.37 13.58
N PRO A 587 -8.21 7.29 14.21
CA PRO A 587 -7.12 8.23 13.94
C PRO A 587 -6.56 8.08 12.52
N ARG A 588 -5.99 9.16 11.97
CA ARG A 588 -5.35 9.23 10.64
C ARG A 588 -6.29 8.97 9.47
N ARG A 589 -7.62 9.06 9.67
CA ARG A 589 -8.64 8.91 8.62
C ARG A 589 -9.18 10.30 8.29
N PRO A 590 -8.82 10.88 7.12
CA PRO A 590 -9.38 12.16 6.69
C PRO A 590 -10.88 12.06 6.54
N ARG A 591 -11.60 13.11 6.99
CA ARG A 591 -13.03 13.18 6.74
C ARG A 591 -13.36 13.55 5.31
N ASN A 592 -12.54 14.41 4.71
CA ASN A 592 -12.69 14.78 3.31
C ASN A 592 -11.32 14.72 2.64
N GLU A 593 -11.31 14.13 1.46
CA GLU A 593 -10.13 13.99 0.62
C GLU A 593 -10.53 14.27 -0.82
N VAL A 594 -9.81 15.18 -1.49
CA VAL A 594 -10.04 15.56 -2.88
C VAL A 594 -8.74 15.39 -3.65
N TYR A 595 -8.80 14.79 -4.80
CA TYR A 595 -7.72 14.76 -5.78
C TYR A 595 -8.24 15.28 -7.12
N VAL A 596 -7.42 16.06 -7.82
CA VAL A 596 -7.70 16.53 -9.17
C VAL A 596 -6.41 16.53 -9.97
N SER A 597 -6.44 15.97 -11.17
CA SER A 597 -5.35 16.08 -12.14
C SER A 597 -5.87 16.52 -13.50
N ALA A 598 -5.02 17.23 -14.25
CA ALA A 598 -5.24 17.59 -15.64
C ALA A 598 -3.96 17.37 -16.43
N SER A 599 -4.03 16.55 -17.47
CA SER A 599 -2.95 16.27 -18.43
C SER A 599 -3.31 16.86 -19.77
N TYR A 600 -2.40 17.60 -20.42
CA TYR A 600 -2.61 18.12 -21.75
C TYR A 600 -1.41 17.87 -22.68
N LEU A 601 -1.70 17.36 -23.87
CA LEU A 601 -0.72 17.10 -24.92
C LEU A 601 -0.67 18.26 -25.94
N TRP A 602 0.37 19.10 -25.85
CA TRP A 602 0.63 20.23 -26.75
C TRP A 602 1.37 19.76 -27.99
N TYR A 603 0.87 20.14 -29.16
CA TYR A 603 1.55 19.88 -30.43
C TYR A 603 2.02 18.44 -30.66
N LYS A 604 1.39 17.45 -30.01
CA LYS A 604 1.74 16.03 -30.06
C LYS A 604 3.17 15.70 -29.53
N LYS A 605 3.81 16.61 -28.83
CA LYS A 605 5.20 16.45 -28.36
C LYS A 605 5.46 16.86 -26.92
N LEU A 606 4.73 17.82 -26.41
CA LEU A 606 4.88 18.29 -25.03
C LEU A 606 3.66 17.88 -24.24
N ARG A 607 3.81 16.99 -23.29
CA ARG A 607 2.79 16.67 -22.29
C ARG A 607 3.05 17.48 -21.04
N THR A 608 2.01 18.05 -20.48
CA THR A 608 2.07 18.74 -19.17
C THR A 608 0.98 18.19 -18.28
N VAL A 609 1.30 17.96 -17.01
CA VAL A 609 0.36 17.49 -16.00
C VAL A 609 0.40 18.41 -14.80
N ILE A 610 -0.76 18.73 -14.27
CA ILE A 610 -0.91 19.39 -12.96
C ILE A 610 -1.79 18.51 -12.09
N GLU A 611 -1.38 18.32 -10.84
CA GLU A 611 -2.10 17.56 -9.84
C GLU A 611 -2.30 18.41 -8.59
N ALA A 612 -3.43 18.25 -7.92
CA ALA A 612 -3.71 18.87 -6.64
C ALA A 612 -4.39 17.87 -5.70
N LYS A 613 -3.93 17.84 -4.44
CA LYS A 613 -4.50 17.03 -3.38
C LYS A 613 -4.89 17.93 -2.22
N PHE A 614 -6.07 17.69 -1.62
CA PHE A 614 -6.59 18.39 -0.45
C PHE A 614 -7.06 17.36 0.56
N VAL A 615 -6.59 17.47 1.80
CA VAL A 615 -6.87 16.52 2.89
C VAL A 615 -7.21 17.31 4.14
N ASN A 616 -8.39 17.04 4.74
CA ASN A 616 -8.80 17.77 5.92
C ASN A 616 -9.48 16.92 7.00
N ALA A 617 -9.60 17.51 8.20
CA ALA A 617 -10.30 16.99 9.35
C ALA A 617 -9.81 15.60 9.79
N ARG A 618 -8.51 15.50 10.10
CA ARG A 618 -7.85 14.29 10.62
C ARG A 618 -7.58 14.42 12.10
N GLU A 619 -7.62 13.28 12.78
CA GLU A 619 -7.20 13.16 14.16
C GLU A 619 -5.96 12.27 14.26
N GLU A 620 -5.11 12.52 15.26
CA GLU A 620 -3.96 11.67 15.61
C GLU A 620 -4.24 10.96 16.94
N LEU A 621 -3.67 9.78 17.09
CA LEU A 621 -3.79 8.98 18.30
C LEU A 621 -3.04 9.65 19.45
N ASN A 622 -3.70 9.80 20.59
CA ASN A 622 -3.09 10.19 21.85
C ASN A 622 -3.11 9.01 22.83
N PHE A 623 -1.96 8.41 23.07
CA PHE A 623 -1.84 7.33 24.04
C PHE A 623 -2.15 7.85 25.45
N GLY A 624 -3.26 7.36 26.04
CA GLY A 624 -3.70 7.73 27.40
C GLY A 624 -4.62 8.95 27.47
N GLY A 625 -5.15 9.45 26.34
CA GLY A 625 -6.09 10.55 26.26
C GLY A 625 -6.96 10.53 25.00
N PRO A 626 -7.85 11.52 24.83
CA PRO A 626 -8.62 11.65 23.60
C PRO A 626 -7.69 12.00 22.43
N ASN A 627 -8.05 11.52 21.22
CA ASN A 627 -7.38 11.94 19.99
C ASN A 627 -7.37 13.48 19.88
N PHE A 628 -6.44 14.01 19.10
CA PHE A 628 -6.34 15.44 18.83
C PHE A 628 -6.29 15.72 17.32
N ASP A 629 -6.81 16.88 16.93
CA ASP A 629 -6.81 17.31 15.53
C ASP A 629 -5.38 17.62 15.08
N ILE A 630 -5.05 17.21 13.86
CA ILE A 630 -3.83 17.61 13.15
C ILE A 630 -4.19 18.49 11.95
N GLU A 631 -3.24 19.35 11.55
CA GLU A 631 -3.44 20.34 10.51
C GLU A 631 -3.89 19.72 9.19
N ASP A 632 -4.82 20.40 8.53
CA ASP A 632 -5.21 20.13 7.15
C ASP A 632 -4.03 20.46 6.23
N TYR A 633 -3.97 19.82 5.05
CA TYR A 633 -2.94 20.15 4.08
C TYR A 633 -3.44 20.07 2.64
N SER A 634 -2.72 20.77 1.77
CA SER A 634 -2.88 20.66 0.34
C SER A 634 -1.55 20.83 -0.35
N PHE A 635 -1.34 20.12 -1.46
CA PHE A 635 -0.18 20.32 -2.30
C PHE A 635 -0.56 20.29 -3.77
N VAL A 636 0.29 20.91 -4.58
CA VAL A 636 0.18 20.92 -6.03
C VAL A 636 1.48 20.39 -6.61
N ASN A 637 1.40 19.47 -7.57
CA ASN A 637 2.51 18.95 -8.36
C ASN A 637 2.36 19.39 -9.81
N ILE A 638 3.47 19.55 -10.50
CA ILE A 638 3.52 19.78 -11.95
C ILE A 638 4.55 18.84 -12.55
N ALA A 639 4.19 18.20 -13.65
CA ALA A 639 5.10 17.40 -14.46
C ALA A 639 5.03 17.82 -15.93
N ALA A 640 6.13 17.63 -16.65
CA ALA A 640 6.21 17.85 -18.08
C ALA A 640 7.14 16.85 -18.74
N GLU A 641 6.78 16.34 -19.91
CA GLU A 641 7.63 15.53 -20.77
C GLU A 641 7.60 16.10 -22.20
N TYR A 642 8.79 16.26 -22.79
CA TYR A 642 8.96 16.71 -24.16
C TYR A 642 9.65 15.65 -25.01
N GLU A 643 8.91 15.12 -25.98
CA GLU A 643 9.42 14.16 -26.96
C GLU A 643 10.21 14.90 -28.05
N ILE A 644 11.54 14.78 -28.01
CA ILE A 644 12.42 15.34 -29.03
C ILE A 644 12.24 14.57 -30.35
N ASN A 645 12.29 13.23 -30.22
CA ASN A 645 12.04 12.26 -31.27
C ASN A 645 11.59 10.92 -30.64
N PRO A 646 11.15 9.91 -31.41
CA PRO A 646 10.65 8.65 -30.86
C PRO A 646 11.61 7.92 -29.90
N HIS A 647 12.91 8.22 -29.99
CA HIS A 647 13.96 7.57 -29.17
C HIS A 647 14.39 8.39 -27.96
N LEU A 648 14.05 9.68 -27.88
CA LEU A 648 14.56 10.59 -26.86
C LEU A 648 13.49 11.52 -26.34
N SER A 649 13.21 11.45 -25.04
CA SER A 649 12.40 12.41 -24.31
C SER A 649 13.20 13.09 -23.20
N LEU A 650 12.85 14.34 -22.92
CA LEU A 650 13.24 15.08 -21.70
C LEU A 650 12.03 15.20 -20.80
N PHE A 651 12.20 14.98 -19.52
CA PHE A 651 11.12 15.13 -18.57
C PHE A 651 11.56 15.88 -17.31
N GLY A 652 10.58 16.40 -16.58
CA GLY A 652 10.84 17.03 -15.29
C GLY A 652 9.55 17.23 -14.51
N ARG A 653 9.69 17.28 -13.18
CA ARG A 653 8.58 17.52 -12.27
C ARG A 653 8.96 18.43 -11.11
N ILE A 654 7.98 19.08 -10.55
CA ILE A 654 8.07 19.83 -9.30
C ILE A 654 6.97 19.30 -8.39
N ASN A 655 7.38 18.64 -7.32
CA ASN A 655 6.49 18.17 -6.27
C ASN A 655 6.32 19.27 -5.22
N ASN A 656 5.10 19.38 -4.66
CA ASN A 656 4.76 20.40 -3.66
C ASN A 656 5.15 21.82 -4.10
N LEU A 657 4.66 22.23 -5.26
CA LEU A 657 4.95 23.54 -5.87
C LEU A 657 4.69 24.71 -4.91
N THR A 658 3.66 24.60 -4.09
CA THR A 658 3.26 25.60 -3.07
C THR A 658 4.20 25.67 -1.89
N ASN A 659 5.09 24.68 -1.74
CA ASN A 659 6.01 24.51 -0.60
C ASN A 659 5.27 24.42 0.74
N GLU A 660 4.14 23.72 0.75
CA GLU A 660 3.36 23.45 1.95
C GLU A 660 4.18 22.64 2.95
N GLN A 661 4.16 23.06 4.22
CA GLN A 661 4.82 22.33 5.31
C GLN A 661 3.75 21.52 6.03
N TYR A 662 3.74 20.22 5.86
CA TYR A 662 2.73 19.35 6.43
C TYR A 662 3.32 18.02 6.94
N SER A 663 2.52 17.31 7.72
CA SER A 663 2.80 15.94 8.16
C SER A 663 1.56 15.08 7.94
N GLU A 664 1.74 13.91 7.35
CA GLU A 664 0.66 12.92 7.25
C GLU A 664 0.49 12.18 8.57
N VAL A 665 1.59 12.01 9.31
CA VAL A 665 1.64 11.49 10.69
C VAL A 665 2.29 12.56 11.57
N PHE A 666 1.69 12.85 12.71
CA PHE A 666 2.18 13.89 13.63
C PHE A 666 3.65 13.68 14.03
N GLY A 667 4.45 14.72 13.86
CA GLY A 667 5.89 14.68 14.15
C GLY A 667 6.79 14.16 13.05
N PHE A 668 6.23 13.75 11.90
CA PHE A 668 6.98 13.26 10.74
C PHE A 668 6.73 14.17 9.52
N PRO A 669 7.50 15.25 9.35
CA PRO A 669 7.29 16.20 8.27
C PRO A 669 7.52 15.57 6.90
N ALA A 670 6.63 15.88 5.95
CA ALA A 670 6.79 15.57 4.54
C ALA A 670 7.86 16.46 3.89
N LEU A 671 8.27 16.12 2.66
CA LEU A 671 9.17 16.97 1.89
C LEU A 671 8.50 18.30 1.51
N GLY A 672 9.24 19.39 1.63
CA GLY A 672 8.90 20.66 1.01
C GLY A 672 8.98 20.58 -0.52
N ARG A 673 9.01 21.74 -1.19
CA ARG A 673 9.14 21.80 -2.65
C ARG A 673 10.40 21.06 -3.11
N ALA A 674 10.23 20.18 -4.11
CA ALA A 674 11.31 19.42 -4.71
C ALA A 674 11.19 19.43 -6.24
N ALA A 675 12.29 19.58 -6.94
CA ALA A 675 12.35 19.60 -8.39
C ALA A 675 13.29 18.50 -8.90
N TYR A 676 12.86 17.79 -9.93
CA TYR A 676 13.58 16.70 -10.57
C TYR A 676 13.56 16.87 -12.08
N GLY A 677 14.56 16.32 -12.77
CA GLY A 677 14.60 16.34 -14.24
C GLY A 677 15.48 15.22 -14.78
N GLY A 678 15.14 14.71 -15.94
CA GLY A 678 15.79 13.54 -16.50
C GLY A 678 15.64 13.39 -18.01
N VAL A 679 16.20 12.28 -18.46
CA VAL A 679 16.16 11.85 -19.87
C VAL A 679 15.64 10.43 -19.94
N LYS A 680 14.93 10.12 -21.04
CA LYS A 680 14.40 8.81 -21.36
C LYS A 680 14.79 8.43 -22.78
N LEU A 681 15.36 7.25 -22.95
CA LEU A 681 15.79 6.66 -24.22
C LEU A 681 14.98 5.41 -24.50
N ARG A 682 14.40 5.28 -25.71
CA ARG A 682 13.62 4.12 -26.16
C ARG A 682 14.21 3.57 -27.48
N PHE A 683 14.31 2.26 -27.60
CA PHE A 683 14.86 1.56 -28.77
C PHE A 683 14.01 0.37 -29.15
#